data_d326dbca5923a4efe0c49c79b81969ba
#
_entry.id   d326dbca5923a4efe0c49c79b81969ba
#
_cell.length_a   1.000
_cell.length_b   1.000
_cell.length_c   1.000
_cell.angle_alpha   90.00
_cell.angle_beta   90.00
_cell.angle_gamma   90.00
#
_symmetry.space_group_name_H-M   'P 1'
#
loop_
_entity.id
_entity.type
_entity.pdbx_description
1 polymer ?
#
loop_
_entity_poly.entity_id
_entity_poly.type
_entity_poly.pdbx_seq_one_letter_code
_entity_poly.pdbx_strand_id
1 'polypeptide(L)'
;AEAPVKAEVAKPEAVATDSAAPEVIAETTAEATPTSVDPNAIKTKYKTLTGFKKTGQTIDLDEFKKKEKTVEDARKRKRKRISKDPAPKPGARAANTQNRTNTNSRQRPPQKGRTPQPVKAEPTDEEVQKQIRETLEKLQGKSNKSKGAKYRRDKRDQHRQKSEEELAEQEASSKTIKVTEFITVGEIATLMEISSTEIISACMSLGIMVTMNQRLDAETLSIVADEFGYQVEFVKTELEENIDEEEDVEEDLKSRAPIVTVMGHVDHGKTSLLDYIREENVIAGESGGITQHIGAYSVTLKDDQKITFLDTPGHEAFTAMRARGAQVTDIAIIVVAADDDIMPQTKEAISHAQAAGVPIIFAINKIDKPNSNPEKIKEALAGMNLMVEDWGGKIQSQDISALKGTGIKELLEKVLLEAEILELKANPNRKSKGTVVEAFLDKGRGYVSTILVQTGTLNVGDYILAGKHSGKIKAMFDERGNALDAVPPSSPVSVLGLDGAPQAGDNFNVLEDEKEAKQIAAKRTQLQREQNVRTQRHITLDEIGRRIALGEFKELNLILKGDVDGSVEALTDSLQKLSTEEIQVNIIHKGVGAITESDVLLASASDAIVIGFNVRPMGNARSIADKEEIDIRSYSIIYDAINDVKDAMEGMLSPEMKEEITGTAEIRETYKISKVGTVAGCMVMTGKIFRNSGIRIIREGVVIHSGFLSSLKRFKDDAKEVAKGYDCGLQVKNYNDIRIDDVIEFFQ
;
A
#
# COMPACT_ATOMS: atom_id res chain seq x y z
N ALA A 1 -48.06 -45.89 -14.52
CA ALA A 1 -47.81 -46.51 -15.83
C ALA A 1 -46.82 -45.62 -16.60
N GLU A 2 -45.76 -45.98 -17.00
CA GLU A 2 -44.94 -47.13 -17.29
C GLU A 2 -43.45 -46.72 -17.26
N ALA A 3 -42.62 -47.59 -16.75
CA ALA A 3 -41.15 -47.46 -16.73
C ALA A 3 -40.55 -48.23 -17.94
N PRO A 4 -39.23 -48.47 -18.01
CA PRO A 4 -38.20 -47.72 -18.77
C PRO A 4 -37.57 -48.60 -19.88
N VAL A 5 -36.82 -48.00 -20.80
CA VAL A 5 -36.03 -48.76 -21.77
C VAL A 5 -34.54 -48.45 -21.60
N LYS A 6 -33.79 -49.53 -21.39
CA LYS A 6 -32.31 -49.65 -21.46
C LYS A 6 -31.86 -49.67 -22.93
N ALA A 7 -30.70 -49.08 -23.20
CA ALA A 7 -29.78 -49.46 -24.29
C ALA A 7 -28.39 -49.05 -23.83
N GLU A 8 -27.51 -49.89 -23.53
CA GLU A 8 -26.59 -50.83 -24.15
C GLU A 8 -25.38 -50.17 -24.85
N VAL A 9 -24.26 -50.57 -24.38
CA VAL A 9 -22.86 -50.18 -24.58
C VAL A 9 -22.34 -50.63 -25.97
N ALA A 10 -21.55 -49.80 -26.64
CA ALA A 10 -20.63 -50.28 -27.67
C ALA A 10 -19.23 -49.66 -27.45
N LYS A 11 -18.24 -50.53 -27.28
CA LYS A 11 -16.80 -50.30 -27.47
C LYS A 11 -16.46 -50.33 -28.94
N PRO A 12 -15.42 -49.65 -29.41
CA PRO A 12 -14.62 -50.14 -30.50
C PRO A 12 -13.18 -50.48 -30.11
N GLU A 13 -12.74 -51.49 -30.82
CA GLU A 13 -11.52 -52.27 -30.79
C GLU A 13 -10.25 -51.53 -31.16
N ALA A 14 -9.15 -52.16 -30.74
CA ALA A 14 -7.78 -51.82 -31.05
C ALA A 14 -7.37 -52.31 -32.46
N VAL A 15 -6.53 -51.56 -33.14
CA VAL A 15 -5.74 -52.01 -34.30
C VAL A 15 -4.26 -51.81 -34.00
N ALA A 16 -3.53 -52.94 -34.08
CA ALA A 16 -2.10 -53.06 -34.00
C ALA A 16 -1.45 -53.05 -35.41
N THR A 17 -0.25 -52.45 -35.49
CA THR A 17 0.79 -52.82 -36.48
C THR A 17 2.12 -52.34 -35.89
N ASP A 18 3.00 -53.12 -35.50
CA ASP A 18 3.97 -54.14 -35.92
C ASP A 18 5.29 -53.54 -36.51
N SER A 19 6.37 -54.22 -36.14
CA SER A 19 7.74 -54.32 -36.64
C SER A 19 8.77 -53.33 -36.09
N ALA A 20 9.96 -53.66 -35.61
CA ALA A 20 10.80 -54.84 -35.63
C ALA A 20 11.98 -54.62 -34.66
N ALA A 21 12.42 -55.68 -34.03
CA ALA A 21 13.72 -55.80 -33.39
C ALA A 21 14.79 -56.18 -34.42
N PRO A 22 16.12 -56.15 -34.12
CA PRO A 22 16.74 -57.29 -33.49
C PRO A 22 17.91 -57.01 -32.52
N GLU A 23 18.10 -57.99 -31.60
CA GLU A 23 19.23 -58.86 -31.31
C GLU A 23 20.50 -58.24 -30.66
N VAL A 24 21.12 -58.76 -29.72
CA VAL A 24 21.41 -59.99 -28.95
C VAL A 24 22.82 -59.82 -28.36
N ILE A 25 23.13 -60.42 -27.24
CA ILE A 25 24.21 -61.23 -26.67
C ILE A 25 24.47 -60.84 -25.22
N ALA A 26 24.02 -61.64 -24.26
CA ALA A 26 24.61 -62.73 -23.50
C ALA A 26 25.88 -62.35 -22.70
N GLU A 27 25.92 -62.68 -21.51
CA GLU A 27 26.25 -63.75 -20.51
C GLU A 27 27.02 -63.09 -19.37
N THR A 28 27.04 -63.48 -18.14
CA THR A 28 27.06 -64.75 -17.42
C THR A 28 26.81 -64.49 -15.92
N THR A 29 26.06 -65.41 -15.34
CA THR A 29 26.04 -66.03 -14.02
C THR A 29 26.90 -65.60 -12.84
N ALA A 30 26.24 -65.52 -11.64
CA ALA A 30 26.58 -66.23 -10.43
C ALA A 30 25.50 -66.17 -9.37
N GLU A 31 25.18 -67.27 -8.79
CA GLU A 31 24.21 -67.66 -7.77
C GLU A 31 24.46 -67.05 -6.40
N ALA A 32 23.37 -66.79 -5.63
CA ALA A 32 23.26 -67.19 -4.23
C ALA A 32 21.82 -66.91 -3.70
N THR A 33 21.33 -67.88 -2.99
CA THR A 33 20.02 -68.25 -2.47
C THR A 33 19.36 -67.31 -1.50
N PRO A 34 18.04 -67.48 -1.18
CA PRO A 34 17.11 -66.42 -0.78
C PRO A 34 16.91 -66.35 0.74
N THR A 35 16.60 -65.16 1.22
CA THR A 35 15.98 -64.98 2.54
C THR A 35 14.83 -63.97 2.46
N SER A 36 13.74 -64.44 2.96
CA SER A 36 12.44 -63.83 3.30
C SER A 36 12.13 -62.36 2.94
N VAL A 37 11.06 -62.16 2.18
CA VAL A 37 10.51 -60.90 1.70
C VAL A 37 9.42 -60.42 2.64
N ASP A 38 9.56 -59.18 3.12
CA ASP A 38 8.53 -58.42 3.80
C ASP A 38 7.65 -57.68 2.73
N PRO A 39 6.31 -57.72 2.80
CA PRO A 39 5.45 -57.25 1.69
C PRO A 39 5.24 -55.73 1.57
N ASN A 40 5.90 -54.88 2.35
CA ASN A 40 5.66 -53.44 2.35
C ASN A 40 6.85 -52.56 1.96
N ALA A 41 7.85 -53.08 1.27
CA ALA A 41 9.02 -52.29 0.85
C ALA A 41 8.82 -51.67 -0.57
N ILE A 42 8.66 -50.36 -0.65
CA ILE A 42 8.65 -49.61 -1.89
C ILE A 42 10.08 -49.53 -2.45
N LYS A 43 10.30 -50.16 -3.60
CA LYS A 43 11.59 -50.12 -4.32
C LYS A 43 11.73 -48.81 -5.09
N THR A 44 12.53 -47.87 -4.60
CA THR A 44 13.00 -46.70 -5.35
C THR A 44 14.10 -47.10 -6.34
N LYS A 45 13.89 -46.88 -7.64
CA LYS A 45 14.89 -47.02 -8.68
C LYS A 45 15.77 -45.78 -8.72
N TYR A 46 17.01 -45.86 -8.28
CA TYR A 46 18.01 -44.83 -8.50
C TYR A 46 18.63 -44.98 -9.89
N LYS A 47 18.60 -43.90 -10.69
CA LYS A 47 19.36 -43.79 -11.93
C LYS A 47 20.75 -43.25 -11.55
N THR A 48 21.77 -44.07 -11.60
CA THR A 48 23.17 -43.64 -11.43
C THR A 48 23.59 -42.82 -12.64
N LEU A 49 23.91 -41.56 -12.39
CA LEU A 49 24.51 -40.66 -13.39
C LEU A 49 25.98 -41.09 -13.57
N THR A 50 26.34 -41.38 -14.81
CA THR A 50 27.71 -41.66 -15.24
C THR A 50 28.63 -40.49 -14.96
N GLY A 51 29.73 -40.71 -14.29
CA GLY A 51 30.70 -39.74 -13.82
C GLY A 51 31.31 -38.87 -14.91
N PHE A 52 31.71 -37.66 -14.50
CA PHE A 52 32.38 -36.66 -15.31
C PHE A 52 33.61 -37.20 -16.05
N LYS A 53 33.67 -36.99 -17.37
CA LYS A 53 34.90 -37.17 -18.18
C LYS A 53 35.90 -36.10 -17.80
N LYS A 54 37.05 -36.48 -17.27
CA LYS A 54 38.19 -35.61 -17.03
C LYS A 54 38.72 -35.09 -18.38
N THR A 55 38.53 -33.80 -18.67
CA THR A 55 39.33 -33.09 -19.66
C THR A 55 40.67 -32.75 -19.00
N GLY A 56 41.74 -33.19 -19.58
CA GLY A 56 43.10 -33.14 -19.00
C GLY A 56 43.75 -31.77 -19.05
N GLN A 57 43.22 -30.83 -18.27
CA GLN A 57 43.95 -29.62 -17.90
C GLN A 57 44.06 -29.60 -16.37
N THR A 58 45.26 -29.85 -15.89
CA THR A 58 45.67 -29.66 -14.49
C THR A 58 45.93 -28.18 -14.28
N ILE A 59 45.07 -27.54 -13.49
CA ILE A 59 45.31 -26.17 -13.00
C ILE A 59 46.03 -26.28 -11.67
N ASP A 60 47.25 -25.74 -11.61
CA ASP A 60 48.05 -25.69 -10.40
C ASP A 60 47.46 -24.67 -9.41
N LEU A 61 46.95 -25.15 -8.29
CA LEU A 61 46.32 -24.37 -7.23
C LEU A 61 47.32 -23.54 -6.40
N ASP A 62 48.62 -23.75 -6.59
CA ASP A 62 49.65 -23.00 -5.84
C ASP A 62 49.91 -21.58 -6.37
N GLU A 63 49.50 -21.27 -7.58
CA GLU A 63 49.58 -19.87 -8.12
C GLU A 63 48.56 -18.89 -7.48
N PHE A 64 47.53 -19.37 -6.80
CA PHE A 64 46.49 -18.51 -6.19
C PHE A 64 46.65 -18.32 -4.69
N LYS A 65 47.69 -18.84 -4.04
CA LYS A 65 48.00 -18.53 -2.65
C LYS A 65 48.52 -17.09 -2.54
N LYS A 66 47.65 -16.14 -2.18
CA LYS A 66 48.05 -14.79 -1.74
C LYS A 66 49.02 -14.93 -0.57
N LYS A 67 50.26 -14.49 -0.76
CA LYS A 67 51.26 -14.33 0.31
C LYS A 67 50.65 -13.43 1.39
N GLU A 68 50.46 -13.95 2.58
CA GLU A 68 50.17 -13.16 3.78
C GLU A 68 51.39 -12.25 4.04
N LYS A 69 51.19 -10.92 3.97
CA LYS A 69 52.18 -9.93 4.33
C LYS A 69 52.21 -9.77 5.83
N THR A 70 53.31 -10.18 6.43
CA THR A 70 53.61 -9.94 7.83
C THR A 70 53.59 -8.44 8.19
N VAL A 71 53.19 -8.15 9.42
CA VAL A 71 52.90 -6.78 9.96
C VAL A 71 54.14 -5.83 9.94
N GLU A 72 55.34 -6.31 9.62
CA GLU A 72 56.58 -5.51 9.58
C GLU A 72 56.80 -4.69 8.29
N ASP A 73 56.16 -5.07 7.19
CA ASP A 73 56.40 -4.36 5.88
C ASP A 73 55.52 -3.10 5.70
N ALA A 74 54.59 -2.84 6.62
CA ALA A 74 53.69 -1.68 6.55
C ALA A 74 54.35 -0.32 6.99
N ARG A 75 55.59 -0.35 7.50
CA ARG A 75 56.23 0.88 8.03
C ARG A 75 57.16 1.62 7.07
N LYS A 76 57.32 1.21 5.83
CA LYS A 76 58.26 1.84 4.87
C LYS A 76 57.66 2.36 3.56
N ARG A 77 56.45 2.90 3.56
CA ARG A 77 55.98 3.72 2.44
C ARG A 77 55.96 5.19 2.86
N LYS A 78 57.12 5.86 2.63
CA LYS A 78 57.25 7.31 2.70
C LYS A 78 56.34 7.96 1.65
N ARG A 79 55.43 8.83 2.12
CA ARG A 79 54.66 9.76 1.27
C ARG A 79 55.60 10.65 0.49
N LYS A 80 55.55 10.57 -0.83
CA LYS A 80 56.16 11.56 -1.75
C LYS A 80 55.29 12.83 -1.68
N ARG A 81 55.87 13.88 -1.12
CA ARG A 81 55.34 15.26 -1.18
C ARG A 81 55.39 15.72 -2.62
N ILE A 82 54.25 16.18 -3.17
CA ILE A 82 54.21 16.95 -4.41
C ILE A 82 54.63 18.37 -4.02
N SER A 83 55.76 18.81 -4.56
CA SER A 83 56.25 20.19 -4.44
C SER A 83 55.41 21.09 -5.33
N LYS A 84 54.85 22.15 -4.75
CA LYS A 84 54.28 23.29 -5.47
C LYS A 84 55.45 24.06 -6.11
N ASP A 85 55.41 24.18 -7.41
CA ASP A 85 56.26 25.15 -8.12
C ASP A 85 55.63 26.54 -8.05
N PRO A 86 56.44 27.58 -7.86
CA PRO A 86 55.97 28.96 -7.69
C PRO A 86 55.71 29.66 -9.03
N ALA A 87 54.73 30.55 -9.01
CA ALA A 87 54.29 31.40 -10.10
C ALA A 87 55.42 32.33 -10.62
N PRO A 88 55.53 32.58 -11.93
CA PRO A 88 56.46 33.59 -12.47
C PRO A 88 55.83 35.00 -12.46
N LYS A 89 56.65 35.96 -12.07
CA LYS A 89 56.37 37.41 -12.10
C LYS A 89 56.35 37.94 -13.52
N PRO A 90 55.68 39.10 -13.80
CA PRO A 90 55.59 39.69 -15.14
C PRO A 90 56.76 40.60 -15.47
N GLY A 91 57.26 40.49 -16.69
CA GLY A 91 58.30 41.38 -17.22
C GLY A 91 58.33 41.47 -18.74
N ALA A 92 57.95 42.66 -19.21
CA ALA A 92 58.44 43.43 -20.35
C ALA A 92 58.34 42.89 -21.80
N ARG A 93 57.53 43.65 -22.56
CA ARG A 93 57.76 44.21 -23.92
C ARG A 93 58.36 43.32 -25.02
N ALA A 94 57.63 43.19 -26.12
CA ALA A 94 58.00 43.78 -27.43
C ALA A 94 56.86 43.53 -28.45
N ALA A 95 56.61 44.58 -29.13
CA ALA A 95 55.95 44.94 -30.33
C ALA A 95 56.16 43.98 -31.53
N ASN A 96 55.19 43.82 -32.36
CA ASN A 96 55.14 44.13 -33.79
C ASN A 96 53.81 43.64 -34.41
N THR A 97 52.99 44.54 -34.86
CA THR A 97 52.77 45.08 -36.22
C THR A 97 52.12 44.16 -37.26
N GLN A 98 51.05 44.73 -37.82
CA GLN A 98 50.53 44.58 -39.20
C GLN A 98 49.60 43.38 -39.42
N ASN A 99 48.52 43.50 -40.13
CA ASN A 99 47.96 44.54 -41.03
C ASN A 99 46.57 44.12 -41.52
N ARG A 100 45.70 45.12 -41.75
CA ARG A 100 44.71 45.21 -42.84
C ARG A 100 43.76 44.04 -43.08
N THR A 101 42.48 44.25 -43.35
CA THR A 101 41.76 45.26 -44.16
C THR A 101 40.26 45.10 -43.95
N ASN A 102 39.57 46.21 -43.78
CA ASN A 102 38.36 46.67 -44.46
C ASN A 102 37.50 45.69 -45.20
N THR A 103 36.19 45.68 -44.87
CA THR A 103 35.21 46.26 -45.80
C THR A 103 33.83 46.46 -45.17
N ASN A 104 33.31 47.59 -45.49
CA ASN A 104 31.97 48.12 -45.27
C ASN A 104 30.85 47.18 -45.81
N SER A 105 29.71 47.15 -45.11
CA SER A 105 28.50 47.62 -45.79
C SER A 105 27.37 47.90 -44.80
N ARG A 106 26.81 49.06 -44.97
CA ARG A 106 25.58 49.58 -44.36
C ARG A 106 24.40 48.73 -44.75
N GLN A 107 23.47 48.52 -43.84
CA GLN A 107 22.06 48.80 -44.15
C GLN A 107 21.25 48.92 -42.86
N ARG A 108 20.43 49.92 -42.78
CA ARG A 108 19.51 50.32 -41.74
C ARG A 108 18.08 49.83 -42.04
N PRO A 109 17.17 49.84 -41.08
CA PRO A 109 16.03 48.95 -40.91
C PRO A 109 14.68 49.43 -41.44
N PRO A 110 13.60 48.76 -41.21
CA PRO A 110 12.35 49.46 -40.92
C PRO A 110 11.71 49.09 -39.57
N GLN A 111 11.16 50.16 -38.98
CA GLN A 111 10.25 50.13 -37.83
C GLN A 111 8.94 49.42 -38.15
N LYS A 112 8.39 48.74 -37.17
CA LYS A 112 6.95 48.87 -36.78
C LYS A 112 6.62 47.96 -35.62
N GLY A 113 5.87 48.49 -34.67
CA GLY A 113 5.13 47.69 -33.70
C GLY A 113 5.08 48.34 -32.31
N ARG A 114 4.08 49.18 -32.06
CA ARG A 114 3.72 49.72 -30.74
C ARG A 114 3.10 48.56 -29.89
N THR A 115 3.61 48.38 -28.73
CA THR A 115 2.92 47.65 -27.64
C THR A 115 2.65 48.63 -26.48
N PRO A 116 1.56 48.44 -25.69
CA PRO A 116 1.08 49.40 -24.74
C PRO A 116 1.87 49.44 -23.44
N GLN A 117 1.97 50.62 -22.86
CA GLN A 117 2.67 50.90 -21.60
C GLN A 117 1.89 50.37 -20.41
N PRO A 118 2.57 49.81 -19.39
CA PRO A 118 1.95 49.56 -18.09
C PRO A 118 1.77 50.84 -17.29
N VAL A 119 0.72 50.84 -16.51
CA VAL A 119 0.26 51.93 -15.64
C VAL A 119 1.34 52.26 -14.61
N LYS A 120 1.66 53.56 -14.48
CA LYS A 120 2.61 54.08 -13.50
C LYS A 120 2.03 53.93 -12.09
N ALA A 121 2.77 53.25 -11.23
CA ALA A 121 2.55 53.34 -9.79
C ALA A 121 2.89 54.73 -9.26
N GLU A 122 2.15 55.19 -8.25
CA GLU A 122 2.33 56.49 -7.62
C GLU A 122 3.74 56.54 -6.96
N PRO A 123 4.45 57.69 -7.11
CA PRO A 123 5.81 57.82 -6.60
C PRO A 123 5.80 57.89 -5.06
N THR A 124 6.73 57.12 -4.45
CA THR A 124 6.94 57.13 -3.01
C THR A 124 7.47 58.48 -2.51
N ASP A 125 7.20 58.82 -1.25
CA ASP A 125 7.60 60.09 -0.62
C ASP A 125 9.10 60.44 -0.75
N GLU A 126 9.95 59.42 -0.88
CA GLU A 126 11.40 59.57 -1.12
C GLU A 126 11.72 60.04 -2.54
N GLU A 127 10.96 59.63 -3.56
CA GLU A 127 11.11 60.09 -4.94
C GLU A 127 10.63 61.53 -5.11
N VAL A 128 9.56 61.91 -4.38
CA VAL A 128 9.08 63.29 -4.34
C VAL A 128 10.11 64.21 -3.66
N GLN A 129 10.73 63.79 -2.57
CA GLN A 129 11.81 64.53 -1.92
C GLN A 129 13.06 64.64 -2.81
N LYS A 130 13.37 63.62 -3.59
CA LYS A 130 14.49 63.65 -4.58
C LYS A 130 14.21 64.65 -5.70
N GLN A 131 12.98 64.69 -6.20
CA GLN A 131 12.56 65.66 -7.24
C GLN A 131 12.53 67.09 -6.72
N ILE A 132 12.13 67.32 -5.49
CA ILE A 132 12.17 68.65 -4.83
C ILE A 132 13.61 69.10 -4.65
N ARG A 133 14.51 68.23 -4.27
CA ARG A 133 15.95 68.53 -4.12
C ARG A 133 16.61 68.85 -5.45
N GLU A 134 16.30 68.11 -6.52
CA GLU A 134 16.80 68.40 -7.87
C GLU A 134 16.29 69.72 -8.46
N THR A 135 15.03 70.08 -8.16
CA THR A 135 14.47 71.34 -8.58
C THR A 135 15.05 72.54 -7.81
N LEU A 136 15.32 72.36 -6.50
CA LEU A 136 16.02 73.34 -5.68
C LEU A 136 17.50 73.56 -6.14
N GLU A 137 18.23 72.49 -6.50
CA GLU A 137 19.57 72.59 -7.06
C GLU A 137 19.60 73.26 -8.45
N LYS A 138 18.53 73.08 -9.24
CA LYS A 138 18.38 73.75 -10.55
C LYS A 138 18.09 75.23 -10.42
N LEU A 139 17.48 75.68 -9.31
CA LEU A 139 17.16 77.12 -9.04
C LEU A 139 18.34 77.90 -8.39
N GLN A 140 19.30 77.20 -7.77
CA GLN A 140 20.48 77.84 -7.14
C GLN A 140 21.71 77.90 -8.05
N GLY A 141 21.54 78.15 -9.31
CA GLY A 141 22.61 78.29 -10.35
C GLY A 141 24.03 78.52 -9.83
N LYS A 142 24.84 77.44 -9.80
CA LYS A 142 26.33 77.59 -9.81
C LYS A 142 27.02 76.37 -10.38
N SER A 143 27.82 76.68 -11.37
CA SER A 143 29.05 76.08 -11.89
C SER A 143 28.98 74.69 -12.60
N ASN A 144 29.33 74.76 -13.83
CA ASN A 144 29.71 73.70 -14.78
C ASN A 144 30.69 72.68 -14.20
N LYS A 145 30.20 71.59 -13.62
CA LYS A 145 30.91 70.34 -13.58
C LYS A 145 30.22 69.36 -14.53
N SER A 146 30.97 68.80 -15.45
CA SER A 146 30.46 68.05 -16.59
C SER A 146 29.45 66.96 -16.15
N LYS A 147 28.24 66.94 -16.70
CA LYS A 147 27.16 65.99 -16.45
C LYS A 147 27.64 64.50 -16.56
N GLY A 148 28.73 64.27 -17.31
CA GLY A 148 29.33 62.95 -17.44
C GLY A 148 30.11 62.46 -16.22
N ALA A 149 30.64 63.38 -15.37
CA ALA A 149 31.38 62.99 -14.16
C ALA A 149 30.40 62.60 -13.02
N LYS A 150 29.22 63.30 -12.92
CA LYS A 150 28.18 62.99 -11.96
C LYS A 150 27.50 61.67 -12.30
N TYR A 151 27.15 61.42 -13.57
CA TYR A 151 26.58 60.14 -14.03
C TYR A 151 27.50 58.94 -13.81
N ARG A 152 28.81 59.10 -13.98
CA ARG A 152 29.80 58.06 -13.71
C ARG A 152 29.97 57.75 -12.22
N ARG A 153 29.75 58.76 -11.35
CA ARG A 153 29.80 58.59 -9.90
C ARG A 153 28.54 57.93 -9.41
N ASP A 154 27.36 58.41 -9.82
CA ASP A 154 26.07 57.80 -9.48
C ASP A 154 25.95 56.32 -9.94
N LYS A 155 26.50 56.00 -11.13
CA LYS A 155 26.55 54.62 -11.62
C LYS A 155 27.54 53.72 -10.84
N ARG A 156 28.64 54.32 -10.34
CA ARG A 156 29.56 53.56 -9.45
C ARG A 156 28.95 53.36 -8.07
N ASP A 157 28.27 54.34 -7.55
CA ASP A 157 27.64 54.23 -6.23
C ASP A 157 26.45 53.27 -6.27
N GLN A 158 25.67 53.25 -7.36
CA GLN A 158 24.64 52.22 -7.60
C GLN A 158 25.23 50.80 -7.75
N HIS A 159 26.35 50.66 -8.45
CA HIS A 159 27.01 49.36 -8.61
C HIS A 159 27.57 48.87 -7.27
N ARG A 160 28.06 49.80 -6.44
CA ARG A 160 28.59 49.46 -5.13
C ARG A 160 27.48 49.08 -4.16
N GLN A 161 26.37 49.79 -4.17
CA GLN A 161 25.17 49.44 -3.36
C GLN A 161 24.61 48.10 -3.76
N LYS A 162 24.48 47.81 -5.06
CA LYS A 162 24.04 46.51 -5.55
C LYS A 162 24.97 45.38 -5.16
N SER A 163 26.27 45.57 -5.21
CA SER A 163 27.25 44.56 -4.81
C SER A 163 27.30 44.38 -3.28
N GLU A 164 27.02 45.44 -2.50
CA GLU A 164 26.87 45.35 -1.03
C GLU A 164 25.56 44.66 -0.64
N GLU A 165 24.46 44.89 -1.39
CA GLU A 165 23.19 44.18 -1.23
C GLU A 165 23.33 42.71 -1.62
N GLU A 166 23.93 42.40 -2.76
CA GLU A 166 24.18 41.01 -3.21
C GLU A 166 25.12 40.26 -2.26
N LEU A 167 26.12 40.91 -1.66
CA LEU A 167 26.96 40.31 -0.63
C LEU A 167 26.20 40.07 0.68
N ALA A 168 25.36 41.01 1.08
CA ALA A 168 24.51 40.84 2.28
C ALA A 168 23.43 39.75 2.11
N GLU A 169 22.85 39.61 0.91
CA GLU A 169 21.95 38.51 0.58
C GLU A 169 22.72 37.16 0.55
N GLN A 170 23.93 37.11 0.00
CA GLN A 170 24.74 35.89 0.03
C GLN A 170 25.18 35.52 1.44
N GLU A 171 25.51 36.47 2.30
CA GLU A 171 25.82 36.22 3.72
C GLU A 171 24.61 35.81 4.51
N ALA A 172 23.43 36.33 4.22
CA ALA A 172 22.16 35.91 4.85
C ALA A 172 21.75 34.52 4.39
N SER A 173 21.87 34.21 3.10
CA SER A 173 21.54 32.90 2.55
C SER A 173 22.50 31.80 2.99
N SER A 174 23.76 32.13 3.27
CA SER A 174 24.75 31.18 3.78
C SER A 174 24.53 30.81 5.26
N LYS A 175 23.75 31.61 6.00
CA LYS A 175 23.40 31.35 7.40
C LYS A 175 22.08 30.62 7.57
N THR A 176 21.28 30.45 6.51
CA THR A 176 20.04 29.64 6.57
C THR A 176 20.34 28.23 6.12
N ILE A 177 20.07 27.27 7.02
CA ILE A 177 20.25 25.85 6.76
C ILE A 177 18.89 25.20 6.59
N LYS A 178 18.68 24.56 5.45
CA LYS A 178 17.46 23.79 5.17
C LYS A 178 17.65 22.39 5.68
N VAL A 179 16.86 22.00 6.70
CA VAL A 179 16.96 20.69 7.36
C VAL A 179 15.58 20.07 7.55
N THR A 180 15.55 18.73 7.64
CA THR A 180 14.37 17.98 8.02
C THR A 180 14.24 17.92 9.53
N GLU A 181 13.03 17.73 10.06
CA GLU A 181 12.75 17.76 11.51
C GLU A 181 13.57 16.76 12.36
N PHE A 182 14.23 15.78 11.78
CA PHE A 182 14.98 14.74 12.50
C PHE A 182 16.29 14.38 11.81
N ILE A 183 17.22 15.27 11.85
CA ILE A 183 18.57 15.09 11.29
C ILE A 183 19.53 14.54 12.35
N THR A 184 20.56 13.79 11.95
CA THR A 184 21.58 13.30 12.88
C THR A 184 22.62 14.39 13.22
N VAL A 185 23.20 14.30 14.42
CA VAL A 185 24.27 15.22 14.86
C VAL A 185 25.44 15.27 13.84
N GLY A 186 25.75 14.13 13.20
CA GLY A 186 26.80 14.06 12.18
C GLY A 186 26.45 14.79 10.88
N GLU A 187 25.22 14.73 10.43
CA GLU A 187 24.74 15.43 9.24
C GLU A 187 24.68 16.94 9.46
N ILE A 188 24.18 17.39 10.63
CA ILE A 188 24.17 18.81 10.99
C ILE A 188 25.58 19.36 11.06
N ALA A 189 26.51 18.61 11.65
CA ALA A 189 27.93 18.98 11.71
C ALA A 189 28.53 19.20 10.31
N THR A 190 28.11 18.38 9.35
CA THR A 190 28.56 18.51 7.95
C THR A 190 27.93 19.72 7.27
N LEU A 191 26.64 19.99 7.51
CA LEU A 191 25.92 21.14 6.95
C LEU A 191 26.40 22.48 7.51
N MET A 192 26.76 22.52 8.79
CA MET A 192 27.30 23.70 9.45
C MET A 192 28.82 23.89 9.23
N GLU A 193 29.50 22.89 8.61
CA GLU A 193 30.95 22.82 8.48
C GLU A 193 31.67 22.88 9.84
N ILE A 194 31.04 22.37 10.90
CA ILE A 194 31.53 22.35 12.30
C ILE A 194 31.88 20.91 12.69
N SER A 195 32.76 20.77 13.69
CA SER A 195 33.08 19.45 14.23
C SER A 195 31.89 18.87 15.00
N SER A 196 31.54 17.60 14.76
CA SER A 196 30.46 16.89 15.49
C SER A 196 30.69 16.87 17.02
N THR A 197 31.93 16.96 17.47
CA THR A 197 32.28 17.05 18.88
C THR A 197 31.89 18.39 19.51
N GLU A 198 31.90 19.48 18.77
CA GLU A 198 31.47 20.80 19.24
C GLU A 198 29.96 20.86 19.41
N ILE A 199 29.21 20.28 18.46
CA ILE A 199 27.75 20.16 18.55
C ILE A 199 27.33 19.28 19.76
N ILE A 200 28.03 18.16 19.98
CA ILE A 200 27.79 17.31 21.16
C ILE A 200 28.08 18.09 22.44
N SER A 201 29.15 18.89 22.46
CA SER A 201 29.47 19.73 23.61
C SER A 201 28.41 20.80 23.88
N ALA A 202 27.86 21.43 22.83
CA ALA A 202 26.75 22.39 22.94
C ALA A 202 25.49 21.71 23.46
N CYS A 203 25.12 20.54 22.95
CA CYS A 203 24.00 19.73 23.48
C CYS A 203 24.22 19.35 24.94
N MET A 204 25.43 18.96 25.35
CA MET A 204 25.77 18.67 26.73
C MET A 204 25.63 19.90 27.64
N SER A 205 25.99 21.09 27.18
CA SER A 205 25.80 22.33 27.94
C SER A 205 24.32 22.67 28.16
N LEU A 206 23.44 22.24 27.24
CA LEU A 206 21.98 22.31 27.39
C LEU A 206 21.38 21.19 28.22
N GLY A 207 22.22 20.27 28.74
CA GLY A 207 21.79 19.13 29.56
C GLY A 207 21.28 17.92 28.80
N ILE A 208 21.44 17.90 27.47
CA ILE A 208 20.99 16.82 26.58
C ILE A 208 22.21 15.96 26.22
N MET A 209 22.20 14.68 26.63
CA MET A 209 23.26 13.75 26.23
C MET A 209 22.94 13.13 24.86
N VAL A 210 23.71 13.48 23.85
CA VAL A 210 23.53 12.99 22.49
C VAL A 210 24.79 12.28 21.97
N THR A 211 24.59 11.29 21.12
CA THR A 211 25.66 10.60 20.41
C THR A 211 25.71 11.06 18.94
N MET A 212 26.84 10.86 18.26
CA MET A 212 27.06 11.30 16.88
C MET A 212 25.99 10.83 15.87
N ASN A 213 25.43 9.64 16.10
CA ASN A 213 24.38 9.06 15.25
C ASN A 213 22.96 9.27 15.78
N GLN A 214 22.83 9.97 16.87
CA GLN A 214 21.53 10.29 17.45
C GLN A 214 20.88 11.43 16.67
N ARG A 215 19.59 11.35 16.51
CA ARG A 215 18.78 12.40 15.88
C ARG A 215 18.39 13.44 16.90
N LEU A 216 18.39 14.68 16.46
CA LEU A 216 17.92 15.81 17.24
C LEU A 216 16.47 16.14 16.88
N ASP A 217 15.68 16.48 17.88
CA ASP A 217 14.33 16.99 17.70
C ASP A 217 14.37 18.42 17.16
N ALA A 218 13.29 18.87 16.49
CA ALA A 218 13.20 20.18 15.89
C ALA A 218 13.49 21.33 16.86
N GLU A 219 13.04 21.21 18.12
CA GLU A 219 13.30 22.21 19.17
C GLU A 219 14.79 22.26 19.57
N THR A 220 15.39 21.11 19.79
CA THR A 220 16.81 20.99 20.14
C THR A 220 17.68 21.46 18.99
N LEU A 221 17.29 21.17 17.76
CA LEU A 221 17.98 21.55 16.54
C LEU A 221 17.98 23.06 16.35
N SER A 222 16.85 23.75 16.52
CA SER A 222 16.79 25.20 16.45
C SER A 222 17.63 25.87 17.52
N ILE A 223 17.62 25.37 18.77
CA ILE A 223 18.44 25.94 19.85
C ILE A 223 19.95 25.77 19.55
N VAL A 224 20.35 24.60 19.06
CA VAL A 224 21.76 24.33 18.71
C VAL A 224 22.19 25.18 17.53
N ALA A 225 21.35 25.33 16.51
CA ALA A 225 21.67 26.16 15.35
C ALA A 225 21.79 27.65 15.70
N ASP A 226 20.92 28.16 16.55
CA ASP A 226 20.97 29.53 17.06
C ASP A 226 22.25 29.81 17.85
N GLU A 227 22.74 28.83 18.64
CA GLU A 227 24.00 28.94 19.38
C GLU A 227 25.21 29.14 18.44
N PHE A 228 25.18 28.48 17.27
CA PHE A 228 26.21 28.63 16.24
C PHE A 228 25.90 29.76 15.23
N GLY A 229 24.80 30.48 15.40
CA GLY A 229 24.43 31.65 14.59
C GLY A 229 23.84 31.29 13.22
N TYR A 230 23.30 30.10 13.06
CA TYR A 230 22.57 29.64 11.89
C TYR A 230 21.08 29.67 12.10
N GLN A 231 20.31 30.07 11.10
CA GLN A 231 18.86 29.96 11.09
C GLN A 231 18.43 28.64 10.44
N VAL A 232 17.53 27.93 11.08
CA VAL A 232 17.01 26.65 10.56
C VAL A 232 15.69 26.89 9.88
N GLU A 233 15.62 26.51 8.61
CA GLU A 233 14.35 26.42 7.86
C GLU A 233 13.99 24.95 7.76
N PHE A 234 12.90 24.56 8.46
CA PHE A 234 12.42 23.19 8.39
C PHE A 234 11.72 22.97 7.05
N VAL A 235 12.35 22.17 6.22
CA VAL A 235 11.73 21.70 4.99
C VAL A 235 10.85 20.52 5.36
N LYS A 236 9.54 20.69 5.26
CA LYS A 236 8.63 19.55 5.27
C LYS A 236 9.10 18.63 4.15
N THR A 237 9.32 17.38 4.49
CA THR A 237 9.64 16.34 3.51
C THR A 237 8.39 16.04 2.68
N GLU A 238 7.92 17.00 1.95
CA GLU A 238 7.09 16.74 0.79
C GLU A 238 8.06 16.13 -0.21
N LEU A 239 7.90 14.84 -0.43
CA LEU A 239 8.69 13.99 -1.34
C LEU A 239 8.52 14.36 -2.82
N GLU A 240 7.99 15.51 -3.09
CA GLU A 240 8.07 16.17 -4.38
C GLU A 240 9.47 16.78 -4.52
N GLU A 241 10.48 15.90 -4.62
CA GLU A 241 11.69 16.30 -5.33
C GLU A 241 11.18 16.77 -6.69
N ASN A 242 11.37 18.06 -6.94
CA ASN A 242 11.12 18.65 -8.25
C ASN A 242 11.96 17.86 -9.27
N ILE A 243 11.40 16.75 -9.73
CA ILE A 243 11.79 16.18 -11.01
C ILE A 243 11.34 17.28 -11.96
N ASP A 244 12.30 17.99 -12.56
CA ASP A 244 12.03 19.12 -13.43
C ASP A 244 10.90 18.74 -14.38
N GLU A 245 9.69 19.22 -14.08
CA GLU A 245 8.55 19.01 -14.95
C GLU A 245 8.72 19.98 -16.11
N GLU A 246 9.18 19.44 -17.23
CA GLU A 246 9.21 20.18 -18.48
C GLU A 246 7.78 20.64 -18.78
N GLU A 247 7.56 21.95 -18.86
CA GLU A 247 6.26 22.52 -19.26
C GLU A 247 5.95 22.11 -20.70
N ASP A 248 4.80 21.48 -20.91
CA ASP A 248 4.39 21.03 -22.24
C ASP A 248 4.05 22.23 -23.13
N VAL A 249 4.59 22.24 -24.34
CA VAL A 249 4.25 23.22 -25.35
C VAL A 249 2.94 22.81 -26.03
N GLU A 250 1.98 23.68 -26.14
CA GLU A 250 0.63 23.38 -26.71
C GLU A 250 0.70 22.76 -28.13
N GLU A 251 1.76 23.02 -28.88
CA GLU A 251 1.96 22.50 -30.24
C GLU A 251 2.28 20.99 -30.29
N ASP A 252 2.82 20.43 -29.20
CA ASP A 252 3.20 19.01 -29.11
C ASP A 252 2.08 18.12 -28.53
N LEU A 253 1.00 18.72 -28.04
CA LEU A 253 -0.13 17.99 -27.47
C LEU A 253 -0.96 17.30 -28.55
N LYS A 254 -1.08 15.96 -28.44
CA LYS A 254 -1.94 15.12 -29.30
C LYS A 254 -3.11 14.56 -28.49
N SER A 255 -4.24 14.33 -29.14
CA SER A 255 -5.36 13.64 -28.54
C SER A 255 -4.92 12.21 -28.11
N ARG A 256 -5.32 11.80 -26.90
CA ARG A 256 -5.04 10.47 -26.35
C ARG A 256 -6.33 9.68 -26.10
N ALA A 257 -6.22 8.37 -26.07
CA ALA A 257 -7.32 7.49 -25.71
C ALA A 257 -7.80 7.78 -24.26
N PRO A 258 -9.13 7.72 -23.99
CA PRO A 258 -9.65 7.83 -22.65
C PRO A 258 -9.29 6.59 -21.82
N ILE A 259 -9.00 6.81 -20.54
CA ILE A 259 -8.80 5.79 -19.53
C ILE A 259 -10.09 5.70 -18.72
N VAL A 260 -10.72 4.54 -18.71
CA VAL A 260 -12.07 4.32 -18.17
C VAL A 260 -12.01 3.26 -17.08
N THR A 261 -12.50 3.57 -15.88
CA THR A 261 -12.66 2.55 -14.85
C THR A 261 -14.09 2.02 -14.80
N VAL A 262 -14.23 0.71 -14.55
CA VAL A 262 -15.54 0.06 -14.41
C VAL A 262 -15.75 -0.36 -12.98
N MET A 263 -16.79 0.20 -12.34
CA MET A 263 -17.11 0.01 -10.93
C MET A 263 -18.56 -0.44 -10.73
N GLY A 264 -18.90 -0.85 -9.52
CA GLY A 264 -20.25 -1.25 -9.12
C GLY A 264 -20.24 -2.45 -8.19
N HIS A 265 -21.42 -2.88 -7.79
CA HIS A 265 -21.61 -3.99 -6.86
C HIS A 265 -21.16 -5.34 -7.45
N VAL A 266 -20.91 -6.32 -6.56
CA VAL A 266 -20.69 -7.73 -6.96
C VAL A 266 -21.95 -8.21 -7.69
N ASP A 267 -21.80 -9.11 -8.67
CA ASP A 267 -22.88 -9.69 -9.48
C ASP A 267 -23.72 -8.71 -10.34
N HIS A 268 -23.40 -7.42 -10.40
CA HIS A 268 -24.05 -6.48 -11.35
C HIS A 268 -23.60 -6.66 -12.80
N GLY A 269 -22.63 -7.53 -13.03
CA GLY A 269 -22.16 -7.93 -14.38
C GLY A 269 -21.08 -7.02 -14.97
N LYS A 270 -20.22 -6.43 -14.13
CA LYS A 270 -19.02 -5.68 -14.55
C LYS A 270 -18.13 -6.51 -15.47
N THR A 271 -17.65 -7.64 -14.94
CA THR A 271 -16.75 -8.53 -15.70
C THR A 271 -17.42 -9.11 -16.93
N SER A 272 -18.72 -9.41 -16.86
CA SER A 272 -19.48 -9.85 -18.08
C SER A 272 -19.56 -8.77 -19.16
N LEU A 273 -19.69 -7.50 -18.77
CA LEU A 273 -19.64 -6.36 -19.70
C LEU A 273 -18.27 -6.26 -20.35
N LEU A 274 -17.23 -6.37 -19.56
CA LEU A 274 -15.85 -6.27 -20.03
C LEU A 274 -15.44 -7.46 -20.87
N ASP A 275 -15.84 -8.68 -20.51
CA ASP A 275 -15.64 -9.89 -21.32
C ASP A 275 -16.28 -9.76 -22.71
N TYR A 276 -17.51 -9.20 -22.76
CA TYR A 276 -18.15 -8.92 -24.03
C TYR A 276 -17.39 -7.90 -24.90
N ILE A 277 -16.86 -6.85 -24.27
CA ILE A 277 -16.08 -5.81 -24.95
C ILE A 277 -14.74 -6.36 -25.46
N ARG A 278 -14.11 -7.26 -24.71
CA ARG A 278 -12.85 -7.93 -25.10
C ARG A 278 -13.04 -9.04 -26.13
N GLU A 279 -14.24 -9.56 -26.29
CA GLU A 279 -14.53 -10.82 -26.99
C GLU A 279 -13.79 -12.03 -26.35
N GLU A 280 -13.59 -12.01 -25.02
CA GLU A 280 -12.90 -13.03 -24.22
C GLU A 280 -13.81 -13.51 -23.08
N ASN A 281 -13.40 -14.58 -22.38
CA ASN A 281 -14.12 -15.11 -21.22
C ASN A 281 -13.17 -15.26 -20.02
N VAL A 282 -12.89 -14.17 -19.33
CA VAL A 282 -11.99 -14.12 -18.18
C VAL A 282 -12.66 -14.69 -16.95
N ILE A 283 -13.98 -14.51 -16.78
CA ILE A 283 -14.76 -15.04 -15.65
C ILE A 283 -14.51 -16.54 -15.44
N ALA A 284 -14.39 -17.31 -16.51
CA ALA A 284 -14.19 -18.76 -16.40
C ALA A 284 -12.79 -19.15 -15.87
N GLY A 285 -11.83 -18.23 -15.88
CA GLY A 285 -10.46 -18.45 -15.41
C GLY A 285 -10.20 -18.00 -13.98
N GLU A 286 -11.07 -17.15 -13.41
CA GLU A 286 -10.89 -16.60 -12.07
C GLU A 286 -11.48 -17.52 -10.98
N SER A 287 -10.77 -17.66 -9.86
CA SER A 287 -11.22 -18.44 -8.70
C SER A 287 -12.49 -17.84 -8.11
N GLY A 288 -13.54 -18.66 -8.00
CA GLY A 288 -14.85 -18.21 -7.53
C GLY A 288 -15.67 -17.39 -8.53
N GLY A 289 -15.17 -17.18 -9.75
CA GLY A 289 -15.86 -16.38 -10.80
C GLY A 289 -16.01 -14.90 -10.46
N ILE A 290 -15.11 -14.36 -9.61
CA ILE A 290 -15.10 -12.97 -9.17
C ILE A 290 -13.74 -12.33 -9.47
N THR A 291 -13.75 -11.08 -9.96
CA THR A 291 -12.51 -10.31 -10.16
C THR A 291 -11.89 -9.95 -8.81
N GLN A 292 -10.62 -10.30 -8.61
CA GLN A 292 -9.86 -10.06 -7.38
C GLN A 292 -8.61 -9.20 -7.61
N HIS A 293 -8.27 -8.92 -8.87
CA HIS A 293 -7.12 -8.10 -9.30
C HIS A 293 -7.60 -6.90 -10.11
N ILE A 294 -6.75 -5.86 -10.23
CA ILE A 294 -7.03 -4.75 -11.14
C ILE A 294 -6.59 -5.17 -12.54
N GLY A 295 -7.55 -5.40 -13.44
CA GLY A 295 -7.28 -5.63 -14.86
C GLY A 295 -7.09 -4.32 -15.61
N ALA A 296 -6.00 -4.17 -16.36
CA ALA A 296 -5.79 -3.02 -17.26
C ALA A 296 -5.59 -3.50 -18.68
N TYR A 297 -6.39 -3.02 -19.62
CA TYR A 297 -6.33 -3.44 -21.02
C TYR A 297 -6.87 -2.37 -21.98
N SER A 298 -6.41 -2.44 -23.22
CA SER A 298 -6.79 -1.50 -24.27
C SER A 298 -7.64 -2.19 -25.34
N VAL A 299 -8.77 -1.58 -25.69
CA VAL A 299 -9.67 -2.06 -26.73
C VAL A 299 -9.66 -1.10 -27.90
N THR A 300 -9.46 -1.63 -29.11
CA THR A 300 -9.57 -0.86 -30.36
C THR A 300 -10.92 -1.09 -30.97
N LEU A 301 -11.71 -0.03 -31.14
CA LEU A 301 -13.01 -0.04 -31.82
C LEU A 301 -12.87 -0.06 -33.35
N LYS A 302 -13.98 -0.26 -34.05
CA LYS A 302 -14.01 -0.41 -35.49
C LYS A 302 -13.49 0.79 -36.29
N ASP A 303 -13.53 1.99 -35.67
CA ASP A 303 -13.10 3.26 -36.29
C ASP A 303 -11.68 3.67 -35.87
N ASP A 304 -10.84 2.70 -35.48
CA ASP A 304 -9.46 2.88 -35.01
C ASP A 304 -9.34 3.72 -33.72
N GLN A 305 -10.46 3.99 -33.04
CA GLN A 305 -10.52 4.64 -31.76
C GLN A 305 -10.17 3.64 -30.66
N LYS A 306 -9.33 4.06 -29.72
CA LYS A 306 -8.88 3.23 -28.60
C LYS A 306 -9.52 3.70 -27.29
N ILE A 307 -9.90 2.76 -26.45
CA ILE A 307 -10.34 3.02 -25.07
C ILE A 307 -9.53 2.09 -24.17
N THR A 308 -9.00 2.62 -23.09
CA THR A 308 -8.29 1.83 -22.07
C THR A 308 -9.21 1.63 -20.89
N PHE A 309 -9.44 0.38 -20.53
CA PHE A 309 -10.28 0.00 -19.41
C PHE A 309 -9.45 -0.45 -18.22
N LEU A 310 -9.89 -0.04 -17.02
CA LEU A 310 -9.45 -0.57 -15.73
C LEU A 310 -10.62 -1.30 -15.09
N ASP A 311 -10.48 -2.62 -14.94
CA ASP A 311 -11.44 -3.44 -14.20
C ASP A 311 -11.10 -3.45 -12.73
N THR A 312 -12.05 -3.11 -11.88
CA THR A 312 -11.84 -3.07 -10.42
C THR A 312 -12.77 -4.06 -9.71
N PRO A 313 -12.25 -4.80 -8.69
CA PRO A 313 -13.07 -5.70 -7.91
C PRO A 313 -14.25 -4.98 -7.23
N GLY A 314 -15.42 -5.65 -7.19
CA GLY A 314 -16.63 -5.08 -6.60
C GLY A 314 -16.73 -5.23 -5.08
N HIS A 315 -15.93 -6.11 -4.46
CA HIS A 315 -16.03 -6.46 -3.05
C HIS A 315 -15.59 -5.32 -2.12
N GLU A 316 -16.21 -5.19 -0.96
CA GLU A 316 -15.89 -4.19 0.07
C GLU A 316 -14.43 -4.20 0.51
N ALA A 317 -13.81 -5.38 0.63
CA ALA A 317 -12.39 -5.50 0.95
C ALA A 317 -11.45 -4.71 0.00
N PHE A 318 -11.88 -4.42 -1.22
CA PHE A 318 -11.08 -3.74 -2.24
C PHE A 318 -11.39 -2.24 -2.40
N THR A 319 -11.84 -1.58 -1.32
CA THR A 319 -12.12 -0.13 -1.31
C THR A 319 -10.92 0.70 -1.78
N ALA A 320 -9.70 0.38 -1.32
CA ALA A 320 -8.47 1.06 -1.73
C ALA A 320 -8.20 0.92 -3.24
N MET A 321 -8.48 -0.24 -3.84
CA MET A 321 -8.34 -0.45 -5.29
C MET A 321 -9.34 0.38 -6.09
N ARG A 322 -10.59 0.53 -5.62
CA ARG A 322 -11.60 1.38 -6.28
C ARG A 322 -11.22 2.85 -6.21
N ALA A 323 -10.78 3.34 -5.04
CA ALA A 323 -10.31 4.71 -4.88
C ALA A 323 -9.13 5.03 -5.81
N ARG A 324 -8.18 4.12 -5.89
CA ARG A 324 -7.00 4.21 -6.79
C ARG A 324 -7.42 4.19 -8.25
N GLY A 325 -8.32 3.27 -8.63
CA GLY A 325 -8.90 3.22 -9.96
C GLY A 325 -9.52 4.55 -10.37
N ALA A 326 -10.30 5.18 -9.50
CA ALA A 326 -10.90 6.48 -9.76
C ALA A 326 -9.88 7.60 -9.95
N GLN A 327 -8.78 7.63 -9.18
CA GLN A 327 -7.75 8.68 -9.25
C GLN A 327 -6.93 8.65 -10.54
N VAL A 328 -6.81 7.48 -11.17
CA VAL A 328 -5.96 7.28 -12.36
C VAL A 328 -6.74 7.47 -13.66
N THR A 329 -8.07 7.45 -13.60
CA THR A 329 -8.96 7.42 -14.78
C THR A 329 -9.55 8.78 -15.12
N ASP A 330 -9.97 8.91 -16.39
CA ASP A 330 -10.62 10.10 -16.92
C ASP A 330 -12.14 10.02 -16.82
N ILE A 331 -12.71 8.81 -16.92
CA ILE A 331 -14.16 8.56 -16.90
C ILE A 331 -14.45 7.31 -16.06
N ALA A 332 -15.51 7.34 -15.26
CA ALA A 332 -15.96 6.20 -14.48
C ALA A 332 -17.29 5.64 -15.01
N ILE A 333 -17.32 4.37 -15.36
CA ILE A 333 -18.56 3.64 -15.66
C ILE A 333 -19.03 2.92 -14.41
N ILE A 334 -20.23 3.26 -13.94
CA ILE A 334 -20.84 2.61 -12.78
C ILE A 334 -21.95 1.66 -13.27
N VAL A 335 -21.70 0.35 -13.11
CA VAL A 335 -22.62 -0.69 -13.51
C VAL A 335 -23.61 -0.98 -12.38
N VAL A 336 -24.91 -0.84 -12.70
CA VAL A 336 -26.02 -1.13 -11.79
C VAL A 336 -26.93 -2.16 -12.43
N ALA A 337 -27.37 -3.16 -11.68
CA ALA A 337 -28.29 -4.17 -12.23
C ALA A 337 -29.73 -3.66 -12.15
N ALA A 338 -30.49 -3.80 -13.26
CA ALA A 338 -31.88 -3.35 -13.36
C ALA A 338 -32.86 -4.18 -12.53
N ASP A 339 -32.45 -5.35 -12.06
CA ASP A 339 -33.24 -6.28 -11.24
C ASP A 339 -33.00 -6.13 -9.74
N ASP A 340 -32.09 -5.21 -9.35
CA ASP A 340 -31.66 -4.97 -7.96
C ASP A 340 -31.81 -3.50 -7.57
N ASP A 341 -31.56 -3.16 -6.31
CA ASP A 341 -31.51 -1.77 -5.83
C ASP A 341 -30.08 -1.21 -5.86
N ILE A 342 -29.92 0.10 -5.57
CA ILE A 342 -28.59 0.72 -5.45
C ILE A 342 -27.94 0.23 -4.14
N MET A 343 -27.03 -0.73 -4.27
CA MET A 343 -26.33 -1.38 -3.18
C MET A 343 -25.27 -0.45 -2.53
N PRO A 344 -24.85 -0.71 -1.26
CA PRO A 344 -23.87 0.11 -0.56
C PRO A 344 -22.55 0.31 -1.34
N GLN A 345 -22.04 -0.75 -1.97
CA GLN A 345 -20.82 -0.71 -2.77
C GLN A 345 -20.97 0.16 -4.04
N THR A 346 -22.18 0.26 -4.60
CA THR A 346 -22.45 1.20 -5.70
C THR A 346 -22.41 2.64 -5.21
N LYS A 347 -22.95 2.92 -4.02
CA LYS A 347 -22.86 4.26 -3.39
C LYS A 347 -21.43 4.64 -3.08
N GLU A 348 -20.64 3.70 -2.62
CA GLU A 348 -19.21 3.87 -2.39
C GLU A 348 -18.46 4.19 -3.70
N ALA A 349 -18.73 3.45 -4.78
CA ALA A 349 -18.15 3.70 -6.10
C ALA A 349 -18.49 5.12 -6.62
N ILE A 350 -19.73 5.56 -6.44
CA ILE A 350 -20.18 6.93 -6.77
C ILE A 350 -19.38 7.95 -5.95
N SER A 351 -19.22 7.72 -4.63
CA SER A 351 -18.48 8.62 -3.75
C SER A 351 -17.01 8.72 -4.14
N HIS A 352 -16.37 7.60 -4.54
CA HIS A 352 -14.99 7.60 -5.02
C HIS A 352 -14.83 8.38 -6.34
N ALA A 353 -15.72 8.19 -7.30
CA ALA A 353 -15.70 8.92 -8.56
C ALA A 353 -15.93 10.44 -8.35
N GLN A 354 -16.85 10.80 -7.45
CA GLN A 354 -17.09 12.21 -7.08
C GLN A 354 -15.90 12.84 -6.35
N ALA A 355 -15.27 12.10 -5.43
CA ALA A 355 -14.09 12.58 -4.70
C ALA A 355 -12.89 12.78 -5.63
N ALA A 356 -12.76 11.94 -6.65
CA ALA A 356 -11.74 12.08 -7.70
C ALA A 356 -12.09 13.17 -8.74
N GLY A 357 -13.32 13.70 -8.73
CA GLY A 357 -13.77 14.70 -9.72
C GLY A 357 -13.97 14.16 -11.13
N VAL A 358 -14.13 12.84 -11.27
CA VAL A 358 -14.24 12.14 -12.56
C VAL A 358 -15.69 12.08 -13.00
N PRO A 359 -16.03 12.39 -14.28
CA PRO A 359 -17.37 12.24 -14.81
C PRO A 359 -17.83 10.77 -14.76
N ILE A 360 -19.12 10.62 -14.43
CA ILE A 360 -19.75 9.31 -14.23
C ILE A 360 -20.70 9.01 -15.37
N ILE A 361 -20.64 7.77 -15.87
CA ILE A 361 -21.62 7.22 -16.81
C ILE A 361 -22.28 6.01 -16.17
N PHE A 362 -23.61 5.98 -16.07
CA PHE A 362 -24.32 4.84 -15.53
C PHE A 362 -24.64 3.81 -16.60
N ALA A 363 -24.23 2.56 -16.37
CA ALA A 363 -24.58 1.42 -17.20
C ALA A 363 -25.62 0.55 -16.44
N ILE A 364 -26.90 0.66 -16.81
CA ILE A 364 -27.99 -0.10 -16.20
C ILE A 364 -28.07 -1.46 -16.90
N ASN A 365 -27.52 -2.49 -16.24
CA ASN A 365 -27.33 -3.82 -16.82
C ASN A 365 -28.51 -4.77 -16.49
N LYS A 366 -28.53 -5.93 -17.15
CA LYS A 366 -29.50 -7.02 -16.98
C LYS A 366 -30.93 -6.64 -17.40
N ILE A 367 -31.10 -5.77 -18.39
CA ILE A 367 -32.44 -5.43 -18.92
C ILE A 367 -33.15 -6.62 -19.58
N ASP A 368 -32.45 -7.73 -19.81
CA ASP A 368 -32.98 -8.97 -20.37
C ASP A 368 -33.78 -9.81 -19.38
N LYS A 369 -33.69 -9.54 -18.08
CA LYS A 369 -34.45 -10.25 -17.05
C LYS A 369 -35.88 -9.77 -16.96
N PRO A 370 -36.85 -10.67 -16.68
CA PRO A 370 -38.29 -10.32 -16.65
C PRO A 370 -38.66 -9.34 -15.55
N ASN A 371 -37.85 -9.24 -14.50
CA ASN A 371 -38.08 -8.33 -13.35
C ASN A 371 -37.27 -7.05 -13.43
N SER A 372 -36.60 -6.79 -14.58
CA SER A 372 -35.78 -5.59 -14.74
C SER A 372 -36.66 -4.34 -14.80
N ASN A 373 -36.27 -3.31 -14.02
CA ASN A 373 -36.93 -2.00 -14.04
C ASN A 373 -35.87 -0.88 -14.04
N PRO A 374 -35.36 -0.48 -15.22
CA PRO A 374 -34.38 0.61 -15.32
C PRO A 374 -34.87 1.94 -14.75
N GLU A 375 -36.18 2.24 -14.90
CA GLU A 375 -36.75 3.51 -14.41
C GLU A 375 -36.70 3.63 -12.89
N LYS A 376 -36.86 2.53 -12.15
CA LYS A 376 -36.71 2.48 -10.68
C LYS A 376 -35.28 2.89 -10.27
N ILE A 377 -34.27 2.43 -11.02
CA ILE A 377 -32.88 2.77 -10.75
C ILE A 377 -32.63 4.26 -11.03
N LYS A 378 -33.16 4.80 -12.15
CA LYS A 378 -33.07 6.22 -12.48
C LYS A 378 -33.75 7.10 -11.40
N GLU A 379 -34.88 6.66 -10.85
CA GLU A 379 -35.58 7.32 -9.74
C GLU A 379 -34.72 7.32 -8.46
N ALA A 380 -34.12 6.19 -8.11
CA ALA A 380 -33.26 6.04 -6.96
C ALA A 380 -31.96 6.89 -7.08
N LEU A 381 -31.40 7.01 -8.30
CA LEU A 381 -30.26 7.91 -8.59
C LEU A 381 -30.66 9.38 -8.44
N ALA A 382 -31.84 9.76 -8.95
CA ALA A 382 -32.37 11.12 -8.78
C ALA A 382 -32.58 11.45 -7.29
N GLY A 383 -33.02 10.49 -6.47
CA GLY A 383 -33.11 10.62 -5.01
C GLY A 383 -31.78 10.90 -4.31
N MET A 384 -30.64 10.56 -4.95
CA MET A 384 -29.30 10.89 -4.49
C MET A 384 -28.73 12.17 -5.15
N ASN A 385 -29.56 13.00 -5.77
CA ASN A 385 -29.17 14.19 -6.55
C ASN A 385 -28.30 13.89 -7.80
N LEU A 386 -28.39 12.68 -8.35
CA LEU A 386 -27.69 12.25 -9.55
C LEU A 386 -28.71 12.07 -10.69
N MET A 387 -29.21 13.19 -11.21
CA MET A 387 -30.17 13.16 -12.31
C MET A 387 -29.50 12.74 -13.61
N VAL A 388 -30.05 11.72 -14.23
CA VAL A 388 -29.60 11.23 -15.53
C VAL A 388 -30.12 12.11 -16.68
N GLU A 389 -29.46 12.03 -17.83
CA GLU A 389 -29.78 12.82 -19.03
C GLU A 389 -31.25 12.64 -19.48
N ASP A 390 -31.77 11.42 -19.46
CA ASP A 390 -33.16 11.08 -19.82
C ASP A 390 -34.19 11.89 -19.00
N TRP A 391 -33.83 12.31 -17.77
CA TRP A 391 -34.69 13.09 -16.87
C TRP A 391 -34.28 14.57 -16.80
N GLY A 392 -33.44 15.03 -17.76
CA GLY A 392 -33.00 16.42 -17.86
C GLY A 392 -31.78 16.74 -16.97
N GLY A 393 -31.07 15.75 -16.49
CA GLY A 393 -29.82 15.89 -15.75
C GLY A 393 -28.59 16.06 -16.66
N LYS A 394 -27.41 15.99 -16.05
CA LYS A 394 -26.12 16.11 -16.76
C LYS A 394 -25.39 14.77 -16.90
N ILE A 395 -25.81 13.74 -16.18
CA ILE A 395 -25.11 12.48 -16.07
C ILE A 395 -25.64 11.54 -17.15
N GLN A 396 -24.76 11.01 -17.94
CA GLN A 396 -25.12 10.06 -19.00
C GLN A 396 -25.53 8.72 -18.41
N SER A 397 -26.52 8.07 -18.98
CA SER A 397 -26.96 6.72 -18.63
C SER A 397 -27.24 5.90 -19.87
N GLN A 398 -27.02 4.60 -19.79
CA GLN A 398 -27.32 3.66 -20.87
C GLN A 398 -27.86 2.36 -20.31
N ASP A 399 -28.99 1.93 -20.85
CA ASP A 399 -29.60 0.65 -20.53
C ASP A 399 -28.94 -0.45 -21.37
N ILE A 400 -28.38 -1.49 -20.73
CA ILE A 400 -27.58 -2.51 -21.40
C ILE A 400 -27.97 -3.94 -20.98
N SER A 401 -27.62 -4.90 -21.83
CA SER A 401 -27.53 -6.31 -21.45
C SER A 401 -26.15 -6.84 -21.83
N ALA A 402 -25.28 -7.01 -20.85
CA ALA A 402 -23.95 -7.58 -21.04
C ALA A 402 -24.00 -9.00 -21.64
N LEU A 403 -25.03 -9.80 -21.27
CA LEU A 403 -25.20 -11.16 -21.76
C LEU A 403 -25.58 -11.20 -23.25
N LYS A 404 -26.46 -10.28 -23.70
CA LYS A 404 -26.95 -10.26 -25.11
C LYS A 404 -26.20 -9.25 -25.96
N GLY A 405 -25.35 -8.42 -25.40
CA GLY A 405 -24.62 -7.38 -26.13
C GLY A 405 -25.49 -6.18 -26.56
N THR A 406 -26.71 -6.06 -26.00
CA THR A 406 -27.63 -4.96 -26.36
C THR A 406 -27.20 -3.69 -25.63
N GLY A 407 -27.15 -2.54 -26.31
CA GLY A 407 -26.86 -1.24 -25.71
C GLY A 407 -25.36 -0.97 -25.43
N ILE A 408 -24.47 -1.94 -25.69
CA ILE A 408 -23.04 -1.78 -25.36
C ILE A 408 -22.34 -0.82 -26.33
N LYS A 409 -22.71 -0.84 -27.59
CA LYS A 409 -22.14 0.09 -28.59
C LYS A 409 -22.49 1.53 -28.25
N GLU A 410 -23.75 1.75 -27.93
CA GLU A 410 -24.27 3.05 -27.52
C GLU A 410 -23.59 3.54 -26.22
N LEU A 411 -23.29 2.64 -25.28
CA LEU A 411 -22.51 2.96 -24.10
C LEU A 411 -21.09 3.43 -24.47
N LEU A 412 -20.42 2.72 -25.38
CA LEU A 412 -19.07 3.10 -25.82
C LEU A 412 -19.06 4.41 -26.62
N GLU A 413 -20.07 4.68 -27.41
CA GLU A 413 -20.26 5.96 -28.11
C GLU A 413 -20.44 7.11 -27.09
N LYS A 414 -21.19 6.92 -26.00
CA LYS A 414 -21.31 7.89 -24.91
C LYS A 414 -19.98 8.13 -24.19
N VAL A 415 -19.20 7.09 -23.96
CA VAL A 415 -17.84 7.23 -23.38
C VAL A 415 -16.94 8.07 -24.28
N LEU A 416 -16.98 7.85 -25.58
CA LEU A 416 -16.18 8.62 -26.55
C LEU A 416 -16.65 10.08 -26.63
N LEU A 417 -17.96 10.32 -26.57
CA LEU A 417 -18.52 11.67 -26.51
C LEU A 417 -18.04 12.44 -25.28
N GLU A 418 -18.05 11.80 -24.12
CA GLU A 418 -17.57 12.41 -22.88
C GLU A 418 -16.05 12.69 -22.95
N ALA A 419 -15.28 11.76 -23.55
CA ALA A 419 -13.85 11.93 -23.78
C ALA A 419 -13.54 13.11 -24.72
N GLU A 420 -14.38 13.35 -25.73
CA GLU A 420 -14.28 14.50 -26.64
C GLU A 420 -14.56 15.83 -25.90
N ILE A 421 -15.58 15.84 -25.03
CA ILE A 421 -15.91 17.01 -24.18
C ILE A 421 -14.75 17.36 -23.25
N LEU A 422 -14.04 16.35 -22.72
CA LEU A 422 -12.90 16.53 -21.83
C LEU A 422 -11.63 17.00 -22.55
N GLU A 423 -11.60 16.99 -23.90
CA GLU A 423 -10.42 17.36 -24.71
C GLU A 423 -9.13 16.69 -24.25
N LEU A 424 -9.13 15.36 -24.05
CA LEU A 424 -7.99 14.61 -23.52
C LEU A 424 -6.77 14.70 -24.45
N LYS A 425 -5.68 15.33 -23.94
CA LYS A 425 -4.44 15.55 -24.69
C LYS A 425 -3.25 15.03 -23.90
N ALA A 426 -2.23 14.55 -24.57
CA ALA A 426 -0.95 14.17 -23.98
C ALA A 426 0.19 14.45 -24.98
N ASN A 427 1.37 14.73 -24.47
CA ASN A 427 2.58 14.90 -25.28
C ASN A 427 3.29 13.54 -25.44
N PRO A 428 3.34 12.92 -26.63
CA PRO A 428 4.03 11.66 -26.84
C PRO A 428 5.57 11.81 -26.89
N ASN A 429 6.09 13.01 -27.13
CA ASN A 429 7.53 13.24 -27.33
C ASN A 429 8.31 13.50 -26.04
N ARG A 430 7.61 13.56 -24.89
CA ARG A 430 8.23 13.78 -23.58
C ARG A 430 8.65 12.46 -22.94
N LYS A 431 9.46 12.53 -21.86
CA LYS A 431 9.77 11.38 -20.99
C LYS A 431 8.49 10.79 -20.42
N SER A 432 8.38 9.46 -20.41
CA SER A 432 7.17 8.81 -19.98
C SER A 432 6.93 8.99 -18.48
N LYS A 433 5.69 9.34 -18.14
CA LYS A 433 5.17 9.42 -16.77
C LYS A 433 3.83 8.69 -16.71
N GLY A 434 3.53 8.07 -15.60
CA GLY A 434 2.25 7.40 -15.38
C GLY A 434 2.19 6.73 -14.02
N THR A 435 1.30 5.76 -13.88
CA THR A 435 1.00 5.15 -12.59
C THR A 435 1.14 3.62 -12.66
N VAL A 436 1.59 3.02 -11.56
CA VAL A 436 1.64 1.57 -11.39
C VAL A 436 0.23 1.09 -11.03
N VAL A 437 -0.32 0.20 -11.86
CA VAL A 437 -1.63 -0.40 -11.62
C VAL A 437 -1.49 -1.55 -10.62
N GLU A 438 -0.55 -2.46 -10.89
CA GLU A 438 -0.32 -3.65 -10.07
C GLU A 438 1.11 -4.18 -10.26
N ALA A 439 1.61 -4.93 -9.27
CA ALA A 439 2.90 -5.57 -9.37
C ALA A 439 2.87 -6.97 -8.74
N PHE A 440 3.52 -7.94 -9.40
CA PHE A 440 3.59 -9.31 -8.94
C PHE A 440 4.96 -9.94 -9.18
N LEU A 441 5.23 -11.04 -8.50
CA LEU A 441 6.46 -11.80 -8.64
C LEU A 441 6.23 -13.08 -9.44
N ASP A 442 6.71 -13.10 -10.68
CA ASP A 442 6.73 -14.32 -11.51
C ASP A 442 7.97 -15.18 -11.20
N LYS A 443 7.79 -16.49 -11.09
CA LYS A 443 8.87 -17.44 -10.76
C LYS A 443 9.98 -17.51 -11.80
N GLY A 444 9.68 -17.16 -13.05
CA GLY A 444 10.64 -17.27 -14.17
C GLY A 444 11.17 -15.91 -14.62
N ARG A 445 10.31 -14.89 -14.61
CA ARG A 445 10.59 -13.56 -15.16
C ARG A 445 11.06 -12.58 -14.08
N GLY A 446 10.81 -12.85 -12.80
CA GLY A 446 11.08 -11.96 -11.67
C GLY A 446 9.93 -11.01 -11.41
N TYR A 447 10.22 -9.79 -10.95
CA TYR A 447 9.21 -8.78 -10.72
C TYR A 447 8.64 -8.27 -12.04
N VAL A 448 7.32 -8.35 -12.16
CA VAL A 448 6.52 -7.85 -13.28
C VAL A 448 5.62 -6.76 -12.72
N SER A 449 5.63 -5.60 -13.34
CA SER A 449 4.77 -4.49 -12.91
C SER A 449 3.90 -4.06 -14.09
N THR A 450 2.60 -4.07 -13.91
CA THR A 450 1.64 -3.51 -14.87
C THR A 450 1.53 -2.02 -14.61
N ILE A 451 1.91 -1.23 -15.58
CA ILE A 451 1.91 0.24 -15.52
C ILE A 451 0.99 0.81 -16.58
N LEU A 452 0.42 1.97 -16.28
CA LEU A 452 -0.38 2.75 -17.21
C LEU A 452 0.36 4.03 -17.55
N VAL A 453 0.73 4.18 -18.82
CA VAL A 453 1.41 5.36 -19.32
C VAL A 453 0.39 6.49 -19.49
N GLN A 454 0.57 7.61 -18.81
CA GLN A 454 -0.32 8.77 -18.91
C GLN A 454 0.19 9.80 -19.93
N THR A 455 1.48 10.08 -19.94
CA THR A 455 2.13 11.01 -20.85
C THR A 455 3.47 10.45 -21.32
N GLY A 456 3.98 10.90 -22.45
CA GLY A 456 5.24 10.43 -23.03
C GLY A 456 5.12 9.08 -23.72
N THR A 457 6.18 8.63 -24.33
CA THR A 457 6.31 7.29 -24.93
C THR A 457 7.35 6.49 -24.18
N LEU A 458 6.97 5.30 -23.73
CA LEU A 458 7.86 4.39 -23.00
C LEU A 458 8.54 3.43 -23.98
N ASN A 459 9.87 3.27 -23.90
CA ASN A 459 10.64 2.40 -24.78
C ASN A 459 11.39 1.33 -24.00
N VAL A 460 11.68 0.20 -24.65
CA VAL A 460 12.55 -0.82 -24.10
C VAL A 460 13.96 -0.24 -23.94
N GLY A 461 14.51 -0.33 -22.74
CA GLY A 461 15.82 0.20 -22.40
C GLY A 461 15.80 1.48 -21.57
N ASP A 462 14.65 2.12 -21.42
CA ASP A 462 14.47 3.28 -20.56
C ASP A 462 14.69 2.92 -19.09
N TYR A 463 15.10 3.89 -18.29
CA TYR A 463 15.31 3.72 -16.85
C TYR A 463 14.12 4.29 -16.08
N ILE A 464 13.36 3.41 -15.44
CA ILE A 464 12.16 3.77 -14.67
C ILE A 464 12.48 3.89 -13.19
N LEU A 465 11.91 4.91 -12.57
CA LEU A 465 11.77 5.07 -11.12
C LEU A 465 10.28 4.96 -10.78
N ALA A 466 9.88 3.91 -10.08
CA ALA A 466 8.50 3.69 -9.62
C ALA A 466 8.47 3.61 -8.10
N GLY A 467 7.86 4.59 -7.45
CA GLY A 467 7.88 4.73 -5.99
C GLY A 467 9.31 4.69 -5.43
N LYS A 468 9.62 3.65 -4.66
CA LYS A 468 10.94 3.37 -4.05
C LYS A 468 11.82 2.42 -4.88
N HIS A 469 11.30 1.88 -5.98
CA HIS A 469 11.99 0.92 -6.81
C HIS A 469 12.44 1.55 -8.11
N SER A 470 13.59 1.13 -8.58
CA SER A 470 14.15 1.60 -9.84
C SER A 470 14.62 0.44 -10.70
N GLY A 471 14.68 0.64 -12.00
CA GLY A 471 15.17 -0.41 -12.87
C GLY A 471 15.20 -0.02 -14.34
N LYS A 472 16.00 -0.77 -15.10
CA LYS A 472 16.04 -0.66 -16.56
C LYS A 472 15.05 -1.60 -17.18
N ILE A 473 14.20 -1.11 -18.06
CA ILE A 473 13.24 -1.92 -18.81
C ILE A 473 13.99 -2.91 -19.68
N LYS A 474 13.77 -4.20 -19.41
CA LYS A 474 14.34 -5.31 -20.19
C LYS A 474 13.40 -5.77 -21.29
N ALA A 475 12.10 -5.80 -21.02
CA ALA A 475 11.07 -6.17 -21.95
C ALA A 475 9.73 -5.57 -21.50
N MET A 476 8.86 -5.32 -22.44
CA MET A 476 7.49 -4.86 -22.25
C MET A 476 6.54 -5.83 -22.94
N PHE A 477 5.41 -6.11 -22.30
CA PHE A 477 4.40 -7.02 -22.82
C PHE A 477 3.03 -6.36 -22.75
N ASP A 478 2.26 -6.59 -23.78
CA ASP A 478 0.82 -6.30 -23.79
C ASP A 478 0.06 -7.23 -22.86
N GLU A 479 -1.22 -6.96 -22.58
CA GLU A 479 -2.09 -7.83 -21.78
C GLU A 479 -2.20 -9.26 -22.35
N ARG A 480 -2.02 -9.42 -23.66
CA ARG A 480 -2.02 -10.72 -24.36
C ARG A 480 -0.66 -11.44 -24.34
N GLY A 481 0.36 -10.84 -23.71
CA GLY A 481 1.71 -11.39 -23.64
C GLY A 481 2.57 -11.17 -24.86
N ASN A 482 2.16 -10.33 -25.81
CA ASN A 482 2.97 -9.96 -26.96
C ASN A 482 4.05 -8.94 -26.54
N ALA A 483 5.27 -9.08 -27.07
CA ALA A 483 6.33 -8.14 -26.81
C ALA A 483 6.11 -6.81 -27.57
N LEU A 484 6.32 -5.70 -26.86
CA LEU A 484 6.25 -4.35 -27.39
C LEU A 484 7.59 -3.66 -27.25
N ASP A 485 7.99 -2.89 -28.29
CA ASP A 485 9.22 -2.09 -28.25
C ASP A 485 8.98 -0.67 -27.74
N ALA A 486 7.81 -0.09 -28.03
CA ALA A 486 7.40 1.25 -27.60
C ALA A 486 5.90 1.27 -27.24
N VAL A 487 5.56 2.04 -26.23
CA VAL A 487 4.19 2.16 -25.69
C VAL A 487 3.78 3.63 -25.66
N PRO A 488 2.70 4.01 -26.38
CA PRO A 488 2.19 5.37 -26.40
C PRO A 488 1.39 5.73 -25.15
N PRO A 489 1.03 7.01 -24.94
CA PRO A 489 0.15 7.45 -23.86
C PRO A 489 -1.18 6.68 -23.81
N SER A 490 -1.78 6.61 -22.63
CA SER A 490 -3.05 5.90 -22.33
C SER A 490 -3.03 4.40 -22.63
N SER A 491 -1.87 3.77 -22.66
CA SER A 491 -1.78 2.33 -22.90
C SER A 491 -1.24 1.61 -21.66
N PRO A 492 -1.87 0.52 -21.21
CA PRO A 492 -1.35 -0.34 -20.16
C PRO A 492 -0.26 -1.24 -20.70
N VAL A 493 0.74 -1.54 -19.92
CA VAL A 493 1.84 -2.42 -20.29
C VAL A 493 2.44 -3.13 -19.07
N SER A 494 2.78 -4.40 -19.23
CA SER A 494 3.52 -5.19 -18.27
C SER A 494 5.02 -5.04 -18.49
N VAL A 495 5.74 -4.48 -17.53
CA VAL A 495 7.17 -4.15 -17.60
C VAL A 495 7.99 -5.12 -16.78
N LEU A 496 9.12 -5.56 -17.34
CA LEU A 496 10.15 -6.36 -16.67
C LEU A 496 11.42 -5.55 -16.48
N GLY A 497 12.03 -5.65 -15.30
CA GLY A 497 13.36 -5.09 -15.07
C GLY A 497 13.52 -4.25 -13.83
N LEU A 498 12.46 -4.01 -13.08
CA LEU A 498 12.50 -3.36 -11.78
C LEU A 498 13.22 -4.25 -10.73
N ASP A 499 13.85 -3.63 -9.75
CA ASP A 499 14.57 -4.28 -8.65
C ASP A 499 13.66 -4.85 -7.55
N GLY A 500 12.38 -4.48 -7.55
CA GLY A 500 11.36 -4.94 -6.62
C GLY A 500 9.95 -4.72 -7.14
N ALA A 501 8.94 -5.07 -6.34
CA ALA A 501 7.54 -4.76 -6.63
C ALA A 501 7.22 -3.36 -6.09
N PRO A 502 6.96 -2.37 -6.96
CA PRO A 502 6.44 -1.07 -6.52
C PRO A 502 5.03 -1.24 -5.95
N GLN A 503 4.61 -0.30 -5.12
CA GLN A 503 3.24 -0.31 -4.60
C GLN A 503 2.26 0.06 -5.71
N ALA A 504 1.11 -0.57 -5.70
CA ALA A 504 0.03 -0.20 -6.60
C ALA A 504 -0.41 1.26 -6.31
N GLY A 505 -0.54 2.08 -7.36
CA GLY A 505 -0.80 3.52 -7.24
C GLY A 505 0.44 4.42 -7.18
N ASP A 506 1.65 3.85 -7.09
CA ASP A 506 2.88 4.64 -7.18
C ASP A 506 3.00 5.31 -8.55
N ASN A 507 3.41 6.56 -8.58
CA ASN A 507 3.76 7.22 -9.82
C ASN A 507 5.12 6.74 -10.31
N PHE A 508 5.24 6.50 -11.61
CA PHE A 508 6.52 6.23 -12.23
C PHE A 508 6.96 7.38 -13.14
N ASN A 509 8.25 7.60 -13.18
CA ASN A 509 8.90 8.57 -14.06
C ASN A 509 10.09 7.91 -14.76
N VAL A 510 10.31 8.26 -16.01
CA VAL A 510 11.50 7.87 -16.78
C VAL A 510 12.59 8.91 -16.56
N LEU A 511 13.77 8.47 -16.13
CA LEU A 511 14.96 9.29 -15.91
C LEU A 511 16.06 8.91 -16.90
N GLU A 512 16.91 9.86 -17.28
CA GLU A 512 18.05 9.60 -18.17
C GLU A 512 19.20 8.93 -17.43
N ASP A 513 19.46 9.39 -16.21
CA ASP A 513 20.59 8.93 -15.40
C ASP A 513 20.21 7.81 -14.42
N GLU A 514 20.78 6.63 -14.65
CA GLU A 514 20.65 5.46 -13.74
C GLU A 514 21.09 5.77 -12.31
N LYS A 515 22.14 6.63 -12.16
CA LYS A 515 22.68 6.95 -10.85
C LYS A 515 21.74 7.81 -10.03
N GLU A 516 21.10 8.77 -10.67
CA GLU A 516 20.12 9.67 -10.08
C GLU A 516 18.89 8.87 -9.62
N ALA A 517 18.32 8.04 -10.49
CA ALA A 517 17.19 7.18 -10.15
C ALA A 517 17.48 6.28 -8.94
N LYS A 518 18.69 5.67 -8.87
CA LYS A 518 19.10 4.85 -7.72
C LYS A 518 19.27 5.65 -6.44
N GLN A 519 19.78 6.88 -6.52
CA GLN A 519 19.93 7.75 -5.35
C GLN A 519 18.55 8.15 -4.79
N ILE A 520 17.64 8.56 -5.66
CA ILE A 520 16.26 8.90 -5.27
C ILE A 520 15.54 7.67 -4.67
N ALA A 521 15.64 6.50 -5.31
CA ALA A 521 15.06 5.26 -4.80
C ALA A 521 15.62 4.88 -3.41
N ALA A 522 16.94 4.98 -3.22
CA ALA A 522 17.59 4.70 -1.94
C ALA A 522 17.12 5.68 -0.84
N LYS A 523 17.02 6.97 -1.16
CA LYS A 523 16.54 8.00 -0.23
C LYS A 523 15.07 7.77 0.15
N ARG A 524 14.19 7.47 -0.82
CA ARG A 524 12.79 7.13 -0.56
C ARG A 524 12.65 5.87 0.30
N THR A 525 13.45 4.84 0.02
CA THR A 525 13.49 3.60 0.82
C THR A 525 13.93 3.88 2.25
N GLN A 526 14.93 4.74 2.45
CA GLN A 526 15.38 5.13 3.78
C GLN A 526 14.28 5.88 4.54
N LEU A 527 13.66 6.87 3.91
CA LEU A 527 12.57 7.66 4.51
C LEU A 527 11.37 6.78 4.90
N GLN A 528 10.96 5.86 4.02
CA GLN A 528 9.87 4.93 4.33
C GLN A 528 10.21 4.01 5.51
N ARG A 529 11.46 3.52 5.59
CA ARG A 529 11.91 2.73 6.73
C ARG A 529 11.86 3.54 8.03
N GLU A 530 12.24 4.80 7.97
CA GLU A 530 12.19 5.71 9.11
C GLU A 530 10.76 6.01 9.55
N GLN A 531 9.86 6.23 8.60
CA GLN A 531 8.42 6.41 8.88
C GLN A 531 7.82 5.15 9.52
N ASN A 532 8.13 3.96 8.98
CA ASN A 532 7.64 2.70 9.55
C ASN A 532 8.12 2.47 10.99
N VAL A 533 9.37 2.83 11.30
CA VAL A 533 9.88 2.74 12.69
C VAL A 533 9.15 3.71 13.62
N ARG A 534 8.78 4.91 13.13
CA ARG A 534 8.03 5.90 13.91
C ARG A 534 6.57 5.52 14.15
N THR A 535 5.93 4.89 13.17
CA THR A 535 4.53 4.47 13.27
C THR A 535 4.35 3.26 14.20
N GLN A 536 5.40 2.47 14.44
CA GLN A 536 5.36 1.41 15.45
C GLN A 536 5.32 2.03 16.85
N ARG A 537 4.10 2.20 17.38
CA ARG A 537 3.91 2.63 18.76
C ARG A 537 4.40 1.53 19.70
N HIS A 538 5.38 1.85 20.55
CA HIS A 538 5.69 0.98 21.66
C HIS A 538 4.55 1.02 22.67
N ILE A 539 4.04 -0.16 23.03
CA ILE A 539 2.99 -0.29 24.04
C ILE A 539 3.54 0.27 25.36
N THR A 540 2.85 1.26 25.94
CA THR A 540 3.25 1.83 27.23
C THR A 540 2.83 0.92 28.38
N LEU A 541 3.54 1.02 29.53
CA LEU A 541 3.19 0.25 30.73
C LEU A 541 1.78 0.54 31.23
N ASP A 542 1.28 1.76 31.04
CA ASP A 542 -0.09 2.15 31.39
C ASP A 542 -1.12 1.46 30.51
N GLU A 543 -0.81 1.27 29.25
CA GLU A 543 -1.67 0.55 28.29
C GLU A 543 -1.69 -0.95 28.60
N ILE A 544 -0.53 -1.54 28.93
CA ILE A 544 -0.45 -2.91 29.44
C ILE A 544 -1.27 -3.06 30.73
N GLY A 545 -1.16 -2.12 31.65
CA GLY A 545 -1.93 -2.11 32.89
C GLY A 545 -3.43 -2.03 32.67
N ARG A 546 -3.87 -1.23 31.69
CA ARG A 546 -5.29 -1.12 31.30
C ARG A 546 -5.79 -2.41 30.65
N ARG A 547 -4.99 -3.02 29.76
CA ARG A 547 -5.33 -4.29 29.10
C ARG A 547 -5.44 -5.44 30.12
N ILE A 548 -4.52 -5.54 31.08
CA ILE A 548 -4.59 -6.55 32.16
C ILE A 548 -5.82 -6.32 33.04
N ALA A 549 -6.24 -5.08 33.26
CA ALA A 549 -7.42 -4.76 34.08
C ALA A 549 -8.75 -5.08 33.37
N LEU A 550 -8.77 -5.12 32.03
CA LEU A 550 -9.95 -5.44 31.20
C LEU A 550 -10.21 -6.95 31.05
N GLY A 551 -9.23 -7.81 31.36
CA GLY A 551 -9.37 -9.27 31.29
C GLY A 551 -8.26 -9.96 30.49
N GLU A 552 -8.48 -11.20 30.07
CA GLU A 552 -7.55 -11.97 29.23
C GLU A 552 -7.52 -11.40 27.81
N PHE A 553 -6.56 -10.53 27.55
CA PHE A 553 -6.29 -10.03 26.21
C PHE A 553 -5.51 -11.08 25.40
N LYS A 554 -6.02 -11.41 24.22
CA LYS A 554 -5.41 -12.37 23.30
C LYS A 554 -4.94 -11.66 22.05
N GLU A 555 -3.78 -12.05 21.53
CA GLU A 555 -3.22 -11.53 20.28
C GLU A 555 -3.19 -12.66 19.25
N LEU A 556 -3.67 -12.36 18.05
CA LEU A 556 -3.56 -13.24 16.89
C LEU A 556 -2.53 -12.65 15.93
N ASN A 557 -1.35 -13.25 15.90
CA ASN A 557 -0.25 -12.82 15.05
C ASN A 557 -0.35 -13.48 13.68
N LEU A 558 -0.27 -12.68 12.61
CA LEU A 558 -0.39 -13.15 11.24
C LEU A 558 0.78 -12.69 10.38
N ILE A 559 1.19 -13.57 9.45
CA ILE A 559 2.08 -13.23 8.34
C ILE A 559 1.33 -13.42 7.04
N LEU A 560 1.25 -12.36 6.22
CA LEU A 560 0.49 -12.35 4.98
C LEU A 560 1.42 -12.42 3.77
N LYS A 561 1.12 -13.35 2.86
CA LYS A 561 1.78 -13.48 1.56
C LYS A 561 0.74 -13.57 0.45
N GLY A 562 0.87 -12.75 -0.59
CA GLY A 562 -0.02 -12.75 -1.74
C GLY A 562 0.74 -12.81 -3.06
N ASP A 563 0.01 -13.05 -4.11
CA ASP A 563 0.50 -13.00 -5.49
C ASP A 563 0.77 -11.56 -5.94
N VAL A 564 -0.12 -10.63 -5.58
CA VAL A 564 -0.04 -9.20 -5.91
C VAL A 564 -0.12 -8.32 -4.66
N ASP A 565 0.43 -7.11 -4.74
CA ASP A 565 0.48 -6.15 -3.62
C ASP A 565 -0.92 -5.69 -3.19
N GLY A 566 -1.80 -5.40 -4.14
CA GLY A 566 -3.16 -4.96 -3.84
C GLY A 566 -4.01 -6.01 -3.11
N SER A 567 -3.84 -7.32 -3.39
CA SER A 567 -4.52 -8.39 -2.65
C SER A 567 -4.02 -8.49 -1.21
N VAL A 568 -2.70 -8.29 -0.98
CA VAL A 568 -2.10 -8.27 0.37
C VAL A 568 -2.60 -7.05 1.16
N GLU A 569 -2.72 -5.89 0.50
CA GLU A 569 -3.27 -4.68 1.11
C GLU A 569 -4.73 -4.88 1.54
N ALA A 570 -5.57 -5.40 0.64
CA ALA A 570 -6.99 -5.66 0.92
C ALA A 570 -7.19 -6.66 2.08
N LEU A 571 -6.39 -7.75 2.12
CA LEU A 571 -6.38 -8.68 3.23
C LEU A 571 -5.94 -8.02 4.53
N THR A 572 -4.88 -7.21 4.49
CA THR A 572 -4.38 -6.46 5.64
C THR A 572 -5.50 -5.62 6.26
N ASP A 573 -6.17 -4.80 5.45
CA ASP A 573 -7.23 -3.89 5.89
C ASP A 573 -8.45 -4.65 6.43
N SER A 574 -8.84 -5.73 5.75
CA SER A 574 -9.99 -6.55 6.16
C SER A 574 -9.73 -7.28 7.46
N LEU A 575 -8.55 -7.87 7.64
CA LEU A 575 -8.19 -8.60 8.86
C LEU A 575 -7.95 -7.66 10.05
N GLN A 576 -7.41 -6.46 9.84
CA GLN A 576 -7.29 -5.47 10.90
C GLN A 576 -8.64 -4.98 11.42
N LYS A 577 -9.65 -4.86 10.54
CA LYS A 577 -11.02 -4.50 10.93
C LYS A 577 -11.72 -5.55 11.78
N LEU A 578 -11.26 -6.80 11.77
CA LEU A 578 -11.80 -7.88 12.63
C LEU A 578 -11.35 -7.74 14.09
N SER A 579 -10.32 -6.94 14.38
CA SER A 579 -9.84 -6.75 15.75
C SER A 579 -10.96 -6.29 16.68
N THR A 580 -11.12 -6.99 17.81
CA THR A 580 -12.07 -6.68 18.89
C THR A 580 -11.31 -6.16 20.12
N GLU A 581 -12.03 -5.72 21.15
CA GLU A 581 -11.42 -5.28 22.41
C GLU A 581 -10.71 -6.43 23.15
N GLU A 582 -11.14 -7.68 22.98
CA GLU A 582 -10.57 -8.88 23.61
C GLU A 582 -9.46 -9.53 22.78
N ILE A 583 -9.57 -9.49 21.44
CA ILE A 583 -8.64 -10.15 20.54
C ILE A 583 -8.12 -9.12 19.53
N GLN A 584 -6.82 -8.87 19.53
CA GLN A 584 -6.16 -8.01 18.57
C GLN A 584 -5.51 -8.84 17.46
N VAL A 585 -5.84 -8.52 16.20
CA VAL A 585 -5.16 -9.10 15.03
C VAL A 585 -3.93 -8.27 14.71
N ASN A 586 -2.77 -8.89 14.76
CA ASN A 586 -1.47 -8.26 14.57
C ASN A 586 -0.81 -8.80 13.30
N ILE A 587 -0.54 -7.95 12.31
CA ILE A 587 0.15 -8.34 11.09
C ILE A 587 1.64 -8.02 11.24
N ILE A 588 2.45 -9.06 11.48
CA ILE A 588 3.90 -8.93 11.73
C ILE A 588 4.65 -8.66 10.44
N HIS A 589 4.31 -9.36 9.38
CA HIS A 589 4.95 -9.20 8.08
C HIS A 589 3.97 -9.40 6.94
N LYS A 590 4.12 -8.58 5.91
CA LYS A 590 3.36 -8.70 4.66
C LYS A 590 4.30 -8.59 3.46
N GLY A 591 4.00 -9.33 2.39
CA GLY A 591 4.81 -9.26 1.19
C GLY A 591 4.26 -10.04 0.02
N VAL A 592 4.77 -9.72 -1.17
CA VAL A 592 4.38 -10.33 -2.44
C VAL A 592 5.29 -11.53 -2.75
N GLY A 593 4.69 -12.59 -3.27
CA GLY A 593 5.37 -13.79 -3.76
C GLY A 593 5.15 -15.03 -2.90
N ALA A 594 5.83 -16.13 -3.25
CA ALA A 594 5.68 -17.41 -2.57
C ALA A 594 6.20 -17.37 -1.12
N ILE A 595 5.61 -18.17 -0.25
CA ILE A 595 6.03 -18.31 1.16
C ILE A 595 7.43 -18.93 1.19
N THR A 596 8.40 -18.24 1.81
CA THR A 596 9.80 -18.63 1.90
C THR A 596 10.14 -19.25 3.26
N GLU A 597 11.33 -19.84 3.37
CA GLU A 597 11.86 -20.35 4.63
C GLU A 597 11.99 -19.27 5.70
N SER A 598 12.38 -18.06 5.30
CA SER A 598 12.50 -16.90 6.22
C SER A 598 11.17 -16.49 6.83
N ASP A 599 10.08 -16.59 6.07
CA ASP A 599 8.73 -16.28 6.56
C ASP A 599 8.27 -17.29 7.61
N VAL A 600 8.58 -18.57 7.39
CA VAL A 600 8.27 -19.65 8.34
C VAL A 600 9.10 -19.51 9.63
N LEU A 601 10.39 -19.19 9.52
CA LEU A 601 11.23 -18.92 10.69
C LEU A 601 10.78 -17.68 11.47
N LEU A 602 10.29 -16.67 10.76
CA LEU A 602 9.69 -15.49 11.42
C LEU A 602 8.40 -15.87 12.13
N ALA A 603 7.56 -16.73 11.54
CA ALA A 603 6.35 -17.24 12.16
C ALA A 603 6.64 -18.01 13.44
N SER A 604 7.66 -18.90 13.41
CA SER A 604 8.15 -19.64 14.61
C SER A 604 8.62 -18.68 15.72
N ALA A 605 9.36 -17.62 15.36
CA ALA A 605 9.86 -16.66 16.34
C ALA A 605 8.78 -15.77 16.95
N SER A 606 7.63 -15.64 16.30
CA SER A 606 6.57 -14.69 16.66
C SER A 606 5.26 -15.35 17.03
N ASP A 607 5.20 -16.67 17.08
CA ASP A 607 3.99 -17.47 17.28
C ASP A 607 2.86 -17.04 16.35
N ALA A 608 3.16 -16.97 15.04
CA ALA A 608 2.28 -16.40 14.04
C ALA A 608 1.80 -17.46 13.04
N ILE A 609 0.56 -17.31 12.55
CA ILE A 609 0.00 -18.12 11.48
C ILE A 609 0.38 -17.49 10.12
N VAL A 610 0.78 -18.34 9.15
CA VAL A 610 1.10 -17.86 7.80
C VAL A 610 -0.10 -18.04 6.88
N ILE A 611 -0.61 -16.93 6.36
CA ILE A 611 -1.71 -16.89 5.39
C ILE A 611 -1.15 -16.57 4.01
N GLY A 612 -1.36 -17.48 3.06
CA GLY A 612 -1.01 -17.31 1.65
C GLY A 612 -2.23 -17.10 0.78
N PHE A 613 -2.29 -15.99 0.03
CA PHE A 613 -3.34 -15.72 -0.93
C PHE A 613 -2.86 -15.97 -2.36
N ASN A 614 -3.47 -16.93 -3.07
CA ASN A 614 -3.05 -17.43 -4.38
C ASN A 614 -1.60 -17.91 -4.47
N VAL A 615 -0.90 -18.01 -3.34
CA VAL A 615 0.51 -18.45 -3.27
C VAL A 615 0.64 -19.77 -2.54
N ARG A 616 1.73 -20.47 -2.86
CA ARG A 616 2.04 -21.75 -2.23
C ARG A 616 3.41 -21.69 -1.58
N PRO A 617 3.62 -22.41 -0.47
CA PRO A 617 4.92 -22.50 0.15
C PRO A 617 5.93 -23.17 -0.76
N MET A 618 7.18 -22.71 -0.74
CA MET A 618 8.31 -23.39 -1.37
C MET A 618 8.52 -24.76 -0.72
N GLY A 619 9.08 -25.71 -1.45
CA GLY A 619 9.23 -27.09 -0.96
C GLY A 619 9.97 -27.20 0.38
N ASN A 620 10.99 -26.37 0.58
CA ASN A 620 11.74 -26.32 1.84
C ASN A 620 10.94 -25.64 2.97
N ALA A 621 10.22 -24.56 2.67
CA ALA A 621 9.39 -23.84 3.64
C ALA A 621 8.33 -24.77 4.27
N ARG A 622 7.68 -25.62 3.46
CA ARG A 622 6.71 -26.58 3.95
C ARG A 622 7.34 -27.59 4.92
N SER A 623 8.53 -28.12 4.59
CA SER A 623 9.20 -29.10 5.44
C SER A 623 9.70 -28.50 6.76
N ILE A 624 9.96 -27.18 6.81
CA ILE A 624 10.32 -26.46 8.03
C ILE A 624 9.06 -26.21 8.85
N ALA A 625 7.97 -25.77 8.22
CA ALA A 625 6.69 -25.56 8.89
C ALA A 625 6.17 -26.83 9.55
N ASP A 626 6.25 -27.98 8.86
CA ASP A 626 5.86 -29.28 9.42
C ASP A 626 6.74 -29.70 10.63
N LYS A 627 8.00 -29.23 10.74
CA LYS A 627 8.90 -29.51 11.87
C LYS A 627 8.68 -28.57 13.06
N GLU A 628 8.39 -27.32 12.77
CA GLU A 628 8.18 -26.25 13.76
C GLU A 628 6.71 -26.14 14.18
N GLU A 629 5.84 -27.03 13.66
CA GLU A 629 4.39 -27.08 13.94
C GLU A 629 3.66 -25.77 13.60
N ILE A 630 4.10 -25.06 12.54
CA ILE A 630 3.53 -23.80 12.11
C ILE A 630 2.40 -24.04 11.10
N ASP A 631 1.23 -23.45 11.35
CA ASP A 631 0.10 -23.54 10.44
C ASP A 631 0.28 -22.60 9.23
N ILE A 632 0.24 -23.20 8.03
CA ILE A 632 0.27 -22.47 6.75
C ILE A 632 -1.06 -22.71 6.04
N ARG A 633 -1.88 -21.68 5.96
CA ARG A 633 -3.15 -21.68 5.26
C ARG A 633 -3.03 -20.99 3.91
N SER A 634 -3.54 -21.62 2.86
CA SER A 634 -3.53 -21.07 1.50
C SER A 634 -4.95 -20.93 0.97
N TYR A 635 -5.33 -19.71 0.60
CA TYR A 635 -6.65 -19.37 0.10
C TYR A 635 -6.56 -18.82 -1.33
N SER A 636 -7.62 -19.03 -2.09
CA SER A 636 -7.79 -18.45 -3.43
C SER A 636 -8.95 -17.47 -3.50
N ILE A 637 -9.75 -17.39 -2.43
CA ILE A 637 -10.87 -16.47 -2.28
C ILE A 637 -10.67 -15.70 -0.97
N ILE A 638 -10.82 -14.37 -1.01
CA ILE A 638 -10.56 -13.50 0.15
C ILE A 638 -11.57 -13.75 1.30
N TYR A 639 -12.81 -14.07 0.96
CA TYR A 639 -13.86 -14.37 1.94
C TYR A 639 -13.53 -15.58 2.81
N ASP A 640 -12.98 -16.64 2.21
CA ASP A 640 -12.62 -17.84 2.94
C ASP A 640 -11.55 -17.55 3.98
N ALA A 641 -10.55 -16.72 3.62
CA ALA A 641 -9.52 -16.30 4.55
C ALA A 641 -10.08 -15.44 5.70
N ILE A 642 -10.99 -14.53 5.42
CA ILE A 642 -11.63 -13.67 6.43
C ILE A 642 -12.50 -14.50 7.38
N ASN A 643 -13.30 -15.43 6.84
CA ASN A 643 -14.19 -16.28 7.63
C ASN A 643 -13.41 -17.23 8.53
N ASP A 644 -12.36 -17.90 7.99
CA ASP A 644 -11.52 -18.80 8.79
C ASP A 644 -10.83 -18.07 9.96
N VAL A 645 -10.36 -16.84 9.73
CA VAL A 645 -9.76 -16.03 10.81
C VAL A 645 -10.80 -15.59 11.81
N LYS A 646 -12.03 -15.24 11.36
CA LYS A 646 -13.13 -14.90 12.24
C LYS A 646 -13.56 -16.09 13.11
N ASP A 647 -13.69 -17.27 12.51
CA ASP A 647 -14.04 -18.50 13.22
C ASP A 647 -12.93 -18.88 14.24
N ALA A 648 -11.66 -18.68 13.88
CA ALA A 648 -10.52 -18.86 14.79
C ALA A 648 -10.58 -17.89 15.98
N MET A 649 -10.93 -16.62 15.73
CA MET A 649 -11.11 -15.61 16.80
C MET A 649 -12.30 -15.98 17.71
N GLU A 650 -13.43 -16.39 17.14
CA GLU A 650 -14.60 -16.85 17.93
C GLU A 650 -14.23 -18.05 18.83
N GLY A 651 -13.40 -18.97 18.33
CA GLY A 651 -12.86 -20.09 19.13
C GLY A 651 -11.90 -19.66 20.24
N MET A 652 -11.29 -18.48 20.11
CA MET A 652 -10.40 -17.91 21.13
C MET A 652 -11.15 -17.15 22.23
N LEU A 653 -12.40 -16.73 22.02
CA LEU A 653 -13.19 -16.01 23.01
C LEU A 653 -13.40 -16.87 24.26
N SER A 654 -13.41 -16.23 25.42
CA SER A 654 -13.74 -16.90 26.68
C SER A 654 -15.26 -17.16 26.72
N PRO A 655 -15.71 -18.34 27.17
CA PRO A 655 -17.12 -18.61 27.22
C PRO A 655 -17.82 -17.68 28.22
N GLU A 656 -18.80 -16.93 27.75
CA GLU A 656 -19.65 -16.14 28.65
C GLU A 656 -20.52 -17.05 29.47
N MET A 657 -20.49 -16.87 30.80
CA MET A 657 -21.35 -17.61 31.70
C MET A 657 -22.75 -16.97 31.70
N LYS A 658 -23.70 -17.63 31.05
CA LYS A 658 -25.09 -17.23 31.06
C LYS A 658 -25.77 -17.78 32.31
N GLU A 659 -26.19 -16.88 33.22
CA GLU A 659 -26.96 -17.25 34.38
C GLU A 659 -28.41 -17.52 33.96
N GLU A 660 -28.88 -18.74 34.20
CA GLU A 660 -30.28 -19.12 33.96
C GLU A 660 -31.03 -19.37 35.28
N ILE A 661 -32.14 -18.65 35.49
CA ILE A 661 -32.95 -18.79 36.70
C ILE A 661 -33.66 -20.13 36.64
N THR A 662 -33.29 -21.04 37.55
CA THR A 662 -33.84 -22.38 37.63
C THR A 662 -35.12 -22.46 38.50
N GLY A 663 -35.29 -21.55 39.47
CA GLY A 663 -36.47 -21.49 40.30
C GLY A 663 -36.43 -20.37 41.34
N THR A 664 -37.57 -20.13 41.95
CA THR A 664 -37.73 -19.16 43.05
C THR A 664 -38.39 -19.79 44.25
N ALA A 665 -37.94 -19.43 45.44
CA ALA A 665 -38.55 -19.89 46.70
C ALA A 665 -38.81 -18.71 47.64
N GLU A 666 -39.94 -18.72 48.31
CA GLU A 666 -40.35 -17.72 49.30
C GLU A 666 -40.07 -18.24 50.70
N ILE A 667 -39.51 -17.42 51.58
CA ILE A 667 -39.18 -17.75 52.96
C ILE A 667 -40.42 -17.56 53.81
N ARG A 668 -40.95 -18.65 54.42
CA ARG A 668 -42.09 -18.62 55.30
C ARG A 668 -41.71 -18.62 56.78
N GLU A 669 -40.63 -19.29 57.12
CA GLU A 669 -40.19 -19.41 58.50
C GLU A 669 -38.67 -19.36 58.62
N THR A 670 -38.14 -18.81 59.72
CA THR A 670 -36.71 -18.76 59.96
C THR A 670 -36.37 -19.37 61.32
N TYR A 671 -35.39 -20.30 61.35
CA TYR A 671 -34.96 -20.98 62.57
C TYR A 671 -33.51 -20.69 62.86
N LYS A 672 -33.20 -20.09 64.02
CA LYS A 672 -31.83 -19.84 64.50
C LYS A 672 -31.32 -21.00 65.33
N ILE A 673 -30.36 -21.76 64.79
CA ILE A 673 -29.75 -22.92 65.46
C ILE A 673 -28.32 -22.55 65.88
N SER A 674 -28.02 -22.60 67.19
CA SER A 674 -26.76 -22.14 67.76
C SER A 674 -25.47 -22.76 67.21
N LYS A 675 -25.53 -23.92 66.55
CA LYS A 675 -24.37 -24.64 65.99
C LYS A 675 -24.31 -24.59 64.48
N VAL A 676 -25.36 -24.17 63.77
CA VAL A 676 -25.45 -24.29 62.31
C VAL A 676 -25.74 -22.94 61.65
N GLY A 677 -26.27 -21.95 62.38
CA GLY A 677 -26.68 -20.65 61.83
C GLY A 677 -28.18 -20.55 61.59
N THR A 678 -28.61 -19.63 60.74
CA THR A 678 -30.00 -19.42 60.38
C THR A 678 -30.38 -20.38 59.27
N VAL A 679 -31.40 -21.20 59.52
CA VAL A 679 -32.03 -22.08 58.51
C VAL A 679 -33.36 -21.46 58.11
N ALA A 680 -33.60 -21.30 56.83
CA ALA A 680 -34.85 -20.79 56.27
C ALA A 680 -35.77 -21.95 55.86
N GLY A 681 -37.00 -21.92 56.30
CA GLY A 681 -38.09 -22.77 55.80
C GLY A 681 -38.75 -22.06 54.61
N CYS A 682 -38.58 -22.58 53.41
CA CYS A 682 -39.05 -21.97 52.20
C CYS A 682 -40.02 -22.85 51.46
N MET A 683 -40.90 -22.21 50.66
CA MET A 683 -41.76 -22.89 49.71
C MET A 683 -41.34 -22.53 48.29
N VAL A 684 -41.16 -23.54 47.43
CA VAL A 684 -40.76 -23.31 46.03
C VAL A 684 -41.98 -22.81 45.24
N MET A 685 -41.85 -21.57 44.74
CA MET A 685 -42.90 -20.88 43.98
C MET A 685 -42.88 -21.21 42.49
N THR A 686 -41.68 -21.20 41.88
CA THR A 686 -41.50 -21.50 40.47
C THR A 686 -40.29 -22.42 40.24
N GLY A 687 -40.33 -23.21 39.18
CA GLY A 687 -39.23 -24.03 38.69
C GLY A 687 -38.80 -25.17 39.62
N LYS A 688 -37.53 -25.52 39.57
CA LYS A 688 -36.88 -26.51 40.44
C LYS A 688 -35.61 -25.86 41.04
N ILE A 689 -35.36 -26.14 42.29
CA ILE A 689 -34.17 -25.68 43.00
C ILE A 689 -33.18 -26.84 43.19
N PHE A 690 -31.90 -26.60 42.96
CA PHE A 690 -30.83 -27.58 43.11
C PHE A 690 -29.91 -27.18 44.24
N ARG A 691 -29.27 -28.15 44.90
CA ARG A 691 -28.37 -27.91 46.01
C ARG A 691 -27.12 -27.08 45.62
N ASN A 692 -26.66 -27.21 44.38
CA ASN A 692 -25.45 -26.57 43.88
C ASN A 692 -25.67 -25.25 43.14
N SER A 693 -26.94 -24.79 43.04
CA SER A 693 -27.26 -23.53 42.38
C SER A 693 -26.75 -22.34 43.16
N GLY A 694 -26.35 -21.31 42.45
CA GLY A 694 -26.17 -19.97 43.00
C GLY A 694 -27.50 -19.42 43.47
N ILE A 695 -27.51 -18.57 44.48
CA ILE A 695 -28.69 -17.95 45.03
C ILE A 695 -28.58 -16.46 45.13
N ARG A 696 -29.69 -15.75 44.92
CA ARG A 696 -29.88 -14.32 45.22
C ARG A 696 -31.05 -14.17 46.20
N ILE A 697 -30.82 -13.45 47.29
CA ILE A 697 -31.87 -13.11 48.26
C ILE A 697 -32.38 -11.72 47.85
N ILE A 698 -33.68 -11.68 47.59
CA ILE A 698 -34.39 -10.48 47.18
C ILE A 698 -35.35 -10.08 48.31
N ARG A 699 -35.24 -8.84 48.81
CA ARG A 699 -36.10 -8.23 49.80
C ARG A 699 -36.73 -6.98 49.19
N GLU A 700 -38.03 -6.89 49.18
CA GLU A 700 -38.77 -5.74 48.59
C GLU A 700 -38.32 -5.38 47.17
N GLY A 701 -37.96 -6.39 46.37
CA GLY A 701 -37.51 -6.18 44.98
C GLY A 701 -36.03 -5.83 44.83
N VAL A 702 -35.27 -5.76 45.95
CA VAL A 702 -33.83 -5.45 45.91
C VAL A 702 -33.00 -6.68 46.26
N VAL A 703 -31.96 -6.99 45.49
CA VAL A 703 -31.03 -8.07 45.78
C VAL A 703 -30.10 -7.64 46.93
N ILE A 704 -30.22 -8.34 48.07
CA ILE A 704 -29.44 -8.03 49.28
C ILE A 704 -28.16 -8.86 49.33
N HIS A 705 -28.22 -10.12 48.92
CA HIS A 705 -27.10 -11.04 48.96
C HIS A 705 -27.08 -12.01 47.78
N SER A 706 -25.92 -12.25 47.23
CA SER A 706 -25.65 -13.30 46.22
C SER A 706 -24.64 -14.29 46.81
N GLY A 707 -24.92 -15.58 46.69
CA GLY A 707 -24.06 -16.61 47.25
C GLY A 707 -24.47 -18.02 46.91
N PHE A 708 -24.04 -18.99 47.68
CA PHE A 708 -24.33 -20.39 47.46
C PHE A 708 -25.06 -21.01 48.67
N LEU A 709 -25.79 -22.11 48.42
CA LEU A 709 -26.35 -22.88 49.48
C LEU A 709 -25.30 -23.67 50.28
N SER A 710 -25.42 -23.70 51.60
CA SER A 710 -24.69 -24.63 52.46
C SER A 710 -25.37 -25.99 52.53
N SER A 711 -26.71 -26.01 52.66
CA SER A 711 -27.48 -27.24 52.70
C SER A 711 -28.92 -27.03 52.14
N LEU A 712 -29.46 -28.04 51.50
CA LEU A 712 -30.86 -28.13 51.06
C LEU A 712 -31.46 -29.39 51.62
N LYS A 713 -32.53 -29.26 52.43
CA LYS A 713 -33.18 -30.36 53.08
C LYS A 713 -34.68 -30.35 52.85
N ARG A 714 -35.27 -31.56 52.80
CA ARG A 714 -36.72 -31.73 52.81
C ARG A 714 -37.07 -32.53 54.05
N PHE A 715 -37.78 -31.90 54.99
CA PHE A 715 -38.01 -32.45 56.35
C PHE A 715 -36.67 -32.73 57.07
N LYS A 716 -36.23 -33.96 57.20
CA LYS A 716 -35.00 -34.36 57.84
C LYS A 716 -33.89 -34.85 56.90
N ASP A 717 -34.26 -35.07 55.62
CA ASP A 717 -33.40 -35.70 54.63
C ASP A 717 -32.74 -34.65 53.73
N ASP A 718 -31.48 -34.86 53.37
CA ASP A 718 -30.78 -34.01 52.40
C ASP A 718 -31.33 -34.27 50.98
N ALA A 719 -31.80 -33.22 50.30
CA ALA A 719 -32.34 -33.29 48.97
C ALA A 719 -31.34 -32.76 47.94
N LYS A 720 -31.27 -33.42 46.78
CA LYS A 720 -30.47 -32.94 45.63
C LYS A 720 -31.22 -31.87 44.84
N GLU A 721 -32.54 -32.09 44.70
CA GLU A 721 -33.45 -31.15 44.01
C GLU A 721 -34.81 -31.10 44.76
N VAL A 722 -35.49 -29.95 44.65
CA VAL A 722 -36.84 -29.75 45.15
C VAL A 722 -37.68 -29.08 44.04
N ALA A 723 -38.84 -29.63 43.74
CA ALA A 723 -39.75 -29.14 42.70
C ALA A 723 -40.75 -28.11 43.24
N LYS A 724 -41.39 -27.38 42.36
CA LYS A 724 -42.43 -26.40 42.62
C LYS A 724 -43.53 -26.96 43.57
N GLY A 725 -43.94 -26.15 44.56
CA GLY A 725 -45.01 -26.43 45.47
C GLY A 725 -44.60 -27.29 46.67
N TYR A 726 -43.36 -27.64 46.86
CA TYR A 726 -42.88 -28.37 48.03
C TYR A 726 -42.11 -27.45 48.97
N ASP A 727 -42.28 -27.75 50.28
CA ASP A 727 -41.50 -27.06 51.32
C ASP A 727 -40.12 -27.66 51.43
N CYS A 728 -39.17 -26.78 51.69
CA CYS A 728 -37.78 -27.13 51.89
C CYS A 728 -37.10 -26.25 52.95
N GLY A 729 -36.13 -26.84 53.64
CA GLY A 729 -35.24 -26.12 54.54
C GLY A 729 -33.92 -25.84 53.85
N LEU A 730 -33.50 -24.59 53.81
CA LEU A 730 -32.25 -24.23 53.19
C LEU A 730 -31.38 -23.38 54.14
N GLN A 731 -30.08 -23.46 53.94
CA GLN A 731 -29.09 -22.65 54.64
C GLN A 731 -28.19 -21.99 53.63
N VAL A 732 -28.03 -20.68 53.78
CA VAL A 732 -27.15 -19.87 52.95
C VAL A 732 -25.75 -19.86 53.54
N LYS A 733 -24.75 -20.00 52.72
CA LYS A 733 -23.34 -19.97 53.14
C LYS A 733 -22.94 -18.54 53.52
N ASN A 734 -22.39 -18.36 54.72
CA ASN A 734 -21.88 -17.10 55.24
C ASN A 734 -22.88 -15.93 55.38
N TYR A 735 -24.22 -16.20 55.34
CA TYR A 735 -25.24 -15.19 55.51
C TYR A 735 -26.31 -15.62 56.53
N ASN A 736 -26.63 -14.76 57.52
CA ASN A 736 -27.54 -15.08 58.60
C ASN A 736 -28.74 -14.10 58.79
N ASP A 737 -28.77 -12.97 58.07
CA ASP A 737 -29.87 -11.98 58.13
C ASP A 737 -30.98 -12.30 57.12
N ILE A 738 -31.54 -13.48 57.30
CA ILE A 738 -32.67 -13.98 56.49
C ILE A 738 -33.95 -13.61 57.22
N ARG A 739 -34.95 -13.04 56.51
CA ARG A 739 -36.26 -12.67 57.08
C ARG A 739 -37.39 -13.41 56.42
N ILE A 740 -38.53 -13.42 57.07
CA ILE A 740 -39.79 -13.92 56.50
C ILE A 740 -40.16 -12.97 55.34
N ASP A 741 -40.76 -13.51 54.29
CA ASP A 741 -41.15 -12.85 53.03
C ASP A 741 -39.99 -12.46 52.10
N ASP A 742 -38.73 -12.80 52.43
CA ASP A 742 -37.65 -12.72 51.45
C ASP A 742 -37.83 -13.76 50.34
N VAL A 743 -37.57 -13.39 49.11
CA VAL A 743 -37.60 -14.29 47.96
C VAL A 743 -36.18 -14.70 47.60
N ILE A 744 -35.97 -16.00 47.48
CA ILE A 744 -34.68 -16.54 47.01
C ILE A 744 -34.80 -16.99 45.56
N GLU A 745 -34.02 -16.39 44.71
CA GLU A 745 -33.86 -16.77 43.32
C GLU A 745 -32.66 -17.72 43.18
N PHE A 746 -32.89 -18.82 42.46
CA PHE A 746 -31.85 -19.82 42.17
C PHE A 746 -31.47 -19.74 40.74
N PHE A 747 -30.16 -19.69 40.48
CA PHE A 747 -29.58 -19.64 39.13
C PHE A 747 -28.49 -20.68 39.01
N GLN A 748 -28.27 -21.10 37.76
CA GLN A 748 -27.23 -22.07 37.41
C GLN A 748 -26.41 -21.57 36.24
#